data_f15c16793e9d8b07a7a8abeb8dabbcfe
#
_entry.id   f15c16793e9d8b07a7a8abeb8dabbcfe
#
_cell.length_a   1.000
_cell.length_b   1.000
_cell.length_c   1.000
_cell.angle_alpha   90.00
_cell.angle_beta   90.00
_cell.angle_gamma   90.00
#
_symmetry.space_group_name_H-M   'P 1'
#
loop_
_entity.id
_entity.type
_entity.pdbx_description
1 polymer ?
#
loop_
_entity_poly.entity_id
_entity_poly.type
_entity_poly.pdbx_seq_one_letter_code
_entity_poly.pdbx_strand_id
1 'polypeptide(L)'
;MKFSMKRFAAPIALFLTLALFIPAAPISAETAGTGKRLDLLFLHDTHSHLDSFITVQNGGTVTQGGFSRIKTLIDRAKEENPDTLVVDAGDFSMGTLVQTIFDSDAPELRMLGELGCEVTTLGNHEFDYRSAGLAGTLSAALESGEPVPGMVLCNIDWETMEAEGLTADQQLLKDAFDAYGMKDYVVITKGDVNVAVLGVFGEDSLACAPTCVLKFKDISEAAAETVQKIKQNEDVDMIVCVSHSGTSPDPNKSEDEILAKTVPEIDLIISGHTHTVLPEPIQHGYTYIVSCGEYGKNLGSLSMHQTVDGRWVMDEYELIPITPSVPQNELTQEKIDSLMEIVNMTYLSQFGWEADQVLAQNDVIFATSAQLYDEASEYNLGNILSDAFTYAVESASDFDGHPVDVSIVPSGCVRDTFAVGDITVKDVFNAYSLGIGVDGIPGYPLISIWLTGEELKIGAEIDATVSEFMQSARLYTNGLNYSFNPNRLILNKITDCYLTDGQGNRVELEDDKLYRVVCDLYSGQMLGAVTDVSYGILSIQPKFADGTPIENIEDAIITSEGREIKAWAAIAQYMESFPDTDADGIANVPAYYASTHDRKVIENSTSISDLVKSPNKYAVIIVTVILIVIAVLVLLIILIVKLIKKIIRRDRLRRSVRGSRS
;
A
#
# COMPACT_ATOMS: atom_id res chain seq x y z
N MET A 1 -20.93 35.34 -43.19
CA MET A 1 -21.78 36.56 -42.96
C MET A 1 -21.15 37.34 -41.83
N LYS A 2 -20.72 38.58 -42.12
CA LYS A 2 -20.09 39.55 -41.20
C LYS A 2 -21.12 40.17 -40.31
N PHE A 3 -20.76 40.49 -39.06
CA PHE A 3 -21.15 41.68 -38.28
C PHE A 3 -20.52 41.49 -36.86
N SER A 4 -19.73 42.30 -36.37
CA SER A 4 -19.45 43.74 -36.29
C SER A 4 -19.25 44.08 -34.80
N MET A 5 -18.05 44.57 -34.50
CA MET A 5 -17.65 45.18 -33.20
C MET A 5 -18.50 46.39 -32.88
N LYS A 6 -18.80 46.61 -31.58
CA LYS A 6 -18.94 47.95 -31.03
C LYS A 6 -18.23 48.10 -29.70
N ARG A 7 -17.26 49.01 -29.72
CA ARG A 7 -16.56 49.64 -28.59
C ARG A 7 -17.54 50.48 -27.77
N PHE A 8 -17.38 50.50 -26.44
CA PHE A 8 -17.75 51.67 -25.65
C PHE A 8 -16.62 51.94 -24.64
N ALA A 9 -16.19 53.21 -24.66
CA ALA A 9 -15.11 53.79 -23.89
C ALA A 9 -15.60 54.32 -22.54
N ALA A 10 -14.70 54.48 -21.64
CA ALA A 10 -14.66 54.87 -20.25
C ALA A 10 -15.51 56.12 -19.85
N PRO A 11 -15.66 56.36 -18.51
CA PRO A 11 -14.78 57.36 -17.92
C PRO A 11 -14.17 56.96 -16.55
N ILE A 12 -12.97 57.50 -16.37
CA ILE A 12 -12.17 57.61 -15.17
C ILE A 12 -12.92 58.44 -14.12
N ALA A 13 -13.15 57.84 -12.94
CA ALA A 13 -13.51 58.59 -11.74
C ALA A 13 -12.38 58.43 -10.70
N LEU A 14 -11.67 59.54 -10.52
CA LEU A 14 -10.63 59.74 -9.53
C LEU A 14 -11.29 59.83 -8.14
N PHE A 15 -11.10 58.82 -7.29
CA PHE A 15 -11.37 58.92 -5.86
C PHE A 15 -10.06 58.97 -5.10
N LEU A 16 -9.72 60.20 -4.63
CA LEU A 16 -8.73 60.39 -3.57
C LEU A 16 -9.32 59.77 -2.28
N THR A 17 -8.77 58.67 -1.83
CA THR A 17 -8.96 58.19 -0.46
C THR A 17 -7.70 58.45 0.34
N LEU A 18 -7.88 59.26 1.35
CA LEU A 18 -6.92 59.59 2.41
C LEU A 18 -6.37 58.30 3.02
N ALA A 19 -5.10 58.00 2.80
CA ALA A 19 -4.39 56.96 3.48
C ALA A 19 -4.15 57.34 4.94
N LEU A 20 -4.95 56.82 5.83
CA LEU A 20 -4.57 56.75 7.25
C LEU A 20 -3.34 55.83 7.37
N PHE A 21 -2.18 56.45 7.60
CA PHE A 21 -1.01 55.76 8.06
C PHE A 21 -1.30 55.20 9.47
N ILE A 22 -1.68 53.95 9.54
CA ILE A 22 -1.51 53.12 10.72
C ILE A 22 -0.05 52.62 10.60
N PRO A 23 0.84 52.93 11.54
CA PRO A 23 2.14 52.27 11.53
C PRO A 23 1.91 50.76 11.75
N ALA A 24 2.14 49.96 10.74
CA ALA A 24 2.32 48.55 10.91
C ALA A 24 3.53 48.38 11.87
N ALA A 25 3.24 47.97 13.08
CA ALA A 25 4.27 47.47 13.95
C ALA A 25 4.97 46.33 13.21
N PRO A 26 6.31 46.27 13.19
CA PRO A 26 6.98 45.12 12.65
C PRO A 26 6.61 43.92 13.54
N ILE A 27 5.88 42.97 12.99
CA ILE A 27 5.80 41.60 13.53
C ILE A 27 7.08 40.92 13.04
N SER A 28 8.17 41.20 13.72
CA SER A 28 9.33 40.36 13.79
C SER A 28 9.66 40.20 15.28
N ALA A 29 8.90 39.38 15.93
CA ALA A 29 9.47 38.61 17.00
C ALA A 29 10.24 37.47 16.30
N GLU A 30 11.52 37.73 15.95
CA GLU A 30 12.52 36.67 15.99
C GLU A 30 12.34 36.05 17.37
N THR A 31 11.78 34.85 17.40
CA THR A 31 11.77 34.04 18.62
C THR A 31 13.23 33.71 18.86
N ALA A 32 13.86 34.40 19.81
CA ALA A 32 15.23 34.07 20.23
C ALA A 32 15.24 32.58 20.57
N GLY A 33 15.98 31.77 19.80
CA GLY A 33 16.10 30.34 20.04
C GLY A 33 16.98 30.05 21.26
N THR A 34 16.92 28.84 21.77
CA THR A 34 17.84 28.33 22.81
C THR A 34 19.25 28.16 22.27
N GLY A 35 19.43 28.24 20.94
CA GLY A 35 20.66 27.93 20.21
C GLY A 35 20.72 26.45 19.76
N LYS A 36 19.83 25.59 20.25
CA LYS A 36 19.75 24.18 19.85
C LYS A 36 19.15 24.08 18.44
N ARG A 37 19.81 23.29 17.59
CA ARG A 37 19.41 23.02 16.21
C ARG A 37 19.62 21.54 15.89
N LEU A 38 18.73 20.96 15.13
CA LEU A 38 18.81 19.60 14.62
C LEU A 38 18.62 19.61 13.12
N ASP A 39 19.56 18.99 12.39
CA ASP A 39 19.43 18.63 11.00
C ASP A 39 19.12 17.13 10.92
N LEU A 40 18.11 16.76 10.12
CA LEU A 40 17.64 15.40 10.03
C LEU A 40 17.39 15.01 8.57
N LEU A 41 17.86 13.82 8.19
CA LEU A 41 17.57 13.17 6.93
C LEU A 41 16.71 11.92 7.19
N PHE A 42 15.75 11.65 6.33
CA PHE A 42 14.85 10.52 6.54
C PHE A 42 14.50 9.79 5.25
N LEU A 43 14.26 8.51 5.40
CA LEU A 43 13.74 7.58 4.42
C LEU A 43 12.55 6.81 5.03
N HIS A 44 11.80 6.15 4.18
CA HIS A 44 10.80 5.13 4.50
C HIS A 44 10.39 4.42 3.20
N ASP A 45 9.76 3.26 3.31
CA ASP A 45 9.19 2.51 2.18
C ASP A 45 10.23 2.33 1.05
N THR A 46 11.46 1.95 1.42
CA THR A 46 12.54 1.77 0.43
C THR A 46 12.40 0.46 -0.34
N HIS A 47 11.70 -0.53 0.21
CA HIS A 47 11.27 -1.75 -0.48
C HIS A 47 12.38 -2.43 -1.27
N SER A 48 13.51 -2.68 -0.63
CA SER A 48 14.70 -3.32 -1.23
C SER A 48 15.25 -2.63 -2.48
N HIS A 49 14.85 -1.39 -2.80
CA HIS A 49 15.36 -0.65 -3.95
C HIS A 49 16.75 -0.09 -3.66
N LEU A 50 17.71 -1.00 -3.43
CA LEU A 50 19.08 -0.65 -3.14
C LEU A 50 19.80 -0.08 -4.37
N ASP A 51 19.51 -0.62 -5.56
CA ASP A 51 20.04 -0.12 -6.83
C ASP A 51 19.09 0.91 -7.46
N SER A 52 19.61 1.69 -8.40
CA SER A 52 18.80 2.58 -9.23
C SER A 52 17.90 1.76 -10.16
N PHE A 53 16.69 2.25 -10.39
CA PHE A 53 15.72 1.56 -11.25
C PHE A 53 15.15 2.50 -12.32
N ILE A 54 14.62 1.90 -13.38
CA ILE A 54 13.96 2.62 -14.48
C ILE A 54 12.46 2.59 -14.21
N THR A 55 11.81 3.75 -14.28
CA THR A 55 10.36 3.86 -14.19
C THR A 55 9.80 4.69 -15.34
N VAL A 56 8.50 4.56 -15.57
CA VAL A 56 7.79 5.32 -16.61
C VAL A 56 7.18 6.58 -16.02
N GLN A 57 7.58 7.75 -16.51
CA GLN A 57 7.04 9.03 -16.09
C GLN A 57 6.71 9.92 -17.28
N ASN A 58 5.48 10.42 -17.36
CA ASN A 58 5.00 11.26 -18.48
C ASN A 58 5.20 10.64 -19.87
N GLY A 59 5.12 9.32 -20.00
CA GLY A 59 5.29 8.57 -21.24
C GLY A 59 6.73 8.40 -21.71
N GLY A 60 7.70 8.71 -20.86
CA GLY A 60 9.13 8.46 -21.06
C GLY A 60 9.73 7.67 -19.91
N THR A 61 10.91 7.09 -20.10
CA THR A 61 11.67 6.39 -19.07
C THR A 61 12.57 7.34 -18.30
N VAL A 62 12.62 7.20 -16.98
CA VAL A 62 13.53 7.94 -16.10
C VAL A 62 14.22 6.98 -15.14
N THR A 63 15.50 7.22 -14.85
CA THR A 63 16.24 6.49 -13.82
C THR A 63 16.12 7.25 -12.52
N GLN A 64 15.76 6.54 -11.43
CA GLN A 64 15.58 7.11 -10.10
C GLN A 64 16.17 6.20 -9.02
N GLY A 65 16.29 6.74 -7.80
CA GLY A 65 16.66 5.98 -6.62
C GLY A 65 18.13 5.52 -6.62
N GLY A 66 18.39 4.56 -5.75
CA GLY A 66 19.66 3.91 -5.53
C GLY A 66 20.41 4.43 -4.30
N PHE A 67 20.71 3.51 -3.38
CA PHE A 67 21.39 3.80 -2.12
C PHE A 67 22.79 4.40 -2.32
N SER A 68 23.49 4.04 -3.40
CA SER A 68 24.79 4.64 -3.75
C SER A 68 24.68 6.16 -4.00
N ARG A 69 23.57 6.65 -4.52
CA ARG A 69 23.30 8.09 -4.71
C ARG A 69 22.84 8.75 -3.40
N ILE A 70 21.97 8.07 -2.66
CA ILE A 70 21.50 8.53 -1.34
C ILE A 70 22.71 8.70 -0.41
N LYS A 71 23.63 7.72 -0.40
CA LYS A 71 24.87 7.78 0.38
C LYS A 71 25.69 9.04 0.08
N THR A 72 25.81 9.39 -1.21
CA THR A 72 26.52 10.62 -1.60
C THR A 72 25.91 11.88 -0.99
N LEU A 73 24.59 11.96 -0.92
CA LEU A 73 23.89 13.11 -0.31
C LEU A 73 24.03 13.12 1.21
N ILE A 74 23.89 11.96 1.85
CA ILE A 74 24.07 11.82 3.31
C ILE A 74 25.50 12.18 3.70
N ASP A 75 26.51 11.71 2.95
CA ASP A 75 27.91 12.05 3.21
C ASP A 75 28.16 13.55 3.12
N ARG A 76 27.63 14.23 2.11
CA ARG A 76 27.72 15.70 1.98
C ARG A 76 27.06 16.41 3.16
N ALA A 77 25.85 16.00 3.56
CA ALA A 77 25.19 16.59 4.70
C ALA A 77 25.99 16.39 6.00
N LYS A 78 26.57 15.19 6.20
CA LYS A 78 27.45 14.92 7.37
C LYS A 78 28.81 15.58 7.29
N GLU A 79 29.33 15.93 6.11
CA GLU A 79 30.50 16.77 5.95
C GLU A 79 30.22 18.23 6.38
N GLU A 80 29.00 18.73 6.10
CA GLU A 80 28.54 20.06 6.52
C GLU A 80 28.19 20.10 8.00
N ASN A 81 27.44 19.10 8.49
CA ASN A 81 27.06 18.91 9.88
C ASN A 81 27.21 17.45 10.31
N PRO A 82 28.31 17.06 11.00
CA PRO A 82 28.51 15.69 11.47
C PRO A 82 27.43 15.17 12.42
N ASP A 83 26.68 16.08 13.05
CA ASP A 83 25.59 15.75 13.98
C ASP A 83 24.23 15.54 13.27
N THR A 84 24.19 15.54 11.93
CA THR A 84 22.98 15.21 11.17
C THR A 84 22.46 13.83 11.55
N LEU A 85 21.19 13.74 11.98
CA LEU A 85 20.50 12.51 12.31
C LEU A 85 19.94 11.89 11.03
N VAL A 86 20.07 10.57 10.87
CA VAL A 86 19.47 9.82 9.75
C VAL A 86 18.55 8.76 10.33
N VAL A 87 17.29 8.76 9.90
CA VAL A 87 16.26 7.80 10.36
C VAL A 87 15.49 7.21 9.19
N ASP A 88 14.87 6.07 9.44
CA ASP A 88 14.00 5.37 8.50
C ASP A 88 12.68 4.97 9.21
N ALA A 89 11.56 4.94 8.50
CA ALA A 89 10.25 4.63 9.07
C ALA A 89 9.64 3.32 8.55
N GLY A 90 10.48 2.31 8.29
CA GLY A 90 10.05 0.94 7.97
C GLY A 90 9.70 0.69 6.52
N ASP A 91 9.21 -0.51 6.23
CA ASP A 91 9.05 -1.07 4.88
C ASP A 91 10.35 -0.94 4.07
N PHE A 92 11.45 -1.35 4.70
CA PHE A 92 12.75 -1.38 4.02
C PHE A 92 12.89 -2.59 3.11
N SER A 93 12.09 -3.64 3.28
CA SER A 93 12.10 -4.89 2.49
C SER A 93 10.98 -4.97 1.46
N MET A 94 11.00 -6.00 0.62
CA MET A 94 9.98 -6.36 -0.37
C MET A 94 9.76 -5.39 -1.53
N GLY A 95 10.47 -5.60 -2.63
CA GLY A 95 10.29 -4.83 -3.86
C GLY A 95 11.20 -5.26 -4.99
N THR A 96 12.41 -5.74 -4.71
CA THR A 96 13.39 -6.13 -5.73
C THR A 96 14.04 -7.47 -5.45
N LEU A 97 14.82 -7.98 -6.40
CA LEU A 97 15.53 -9.26 -6.28
C LEU A 97 16.40 -9.38 -5.02
N VAL A 98 16.90 -8.28 -4.49
CA VAL A 98 17.74 -8.28 -3.28
C VAL A 98 16.99 -8.87 -2.08
N GLN A 99 15.68 -8.67 -1.98
CA GLN A 99 14.86 -9.26 -0.91
C GLN A 99 14.97 -10.80 -0.83
N THR A 100 15.37 -11.47 -1.92
CA THR A 100 15.43 -12.93 -1.96
C THR A 100 16.51 -13.52 -1.05
N ILE A 101 17.40 -12.69 -0.52
CA ILE A 101 18.39 -13.00 0.50
C ILE A 101 18.13 -12.26 1.83
N PHE A 102 16.88 -11.82 2.05
CA PHE A 102 16.46 -11.07 3.23
C PHE A 102 16.78 -11.78 4.54
N ASP A 103 16.40 -13.04 4.64
CA ASP A 103 16.54 -13.85 5.86
C ASP A 103 17.95 -14.38 6.11
N SER A 104 18.76 -14.53 5.03
CA SER A 104 20.11 -15.11 5.10
C SER A 104 21.23 -14.08 5.20
N ASP A 105 21.07 -12.91 4.58
CA ASP A 105 22.14 -11.91 4.41
C ASP A 105 21.77 -10.52 4.93
N ALA A 106 20.51 -10.27 5.31
CA ALA A 106 19.99 -9.00 5.83
C ALA A 106 20.43 -7.77 4.98
N PRO A 107 20.27 -7.79 3.65
CA PRO A 107 20.85 -6.78 2.79
C PRO A 107 20.32 -5.38 3.10
N GLU A 108 19.03 -5.25 3.42
CA GLU A 108 18.39 -3.96 3.66
C GLU A 108 18.91 -3.31 4.95
N LEU A 109 18.94 -4.06 6.06
CA LEU A 109 19.43 -3.54 7.35
C LEU A 109 20.91 -3.17 7.29
N ARG A 110 21.73 -3.98 6.61
CA ARG A 110 23.16 -3.70 6.39
C ARG A 110 23.35 -2.46 5.53
N MET A 111 22.54 -2.29 4.49
CA MET A 111 22.64 -1.13 3.61
C MET A 111 22.07 0.14 4.25
N LEU A 112 21.05 0.06 5.10
CA LEU A 112 20.63 1.18 5.95
C LEU A 112 21.77 1.60 6.91
N GLY A 113 22.46 0.63 7.50
CA GLY A 113 23.66 0.90 8.30
C GLY A 113 24.81 1.54 7.50
N GLU A 114 25.05 1.10 6.25
CA GLU A 114 26.00 1.70 5.32
C GLU A 114 25.65 3.16 5.01
N LEU A 115 24.37 3.49 4.85
CA LEU A 115 23.92 4.88 4.71
C LEU A 115 24.21 5.71 5.96
N GLY A 116 24.40 5.06 7.11
CA GLY A 116 24.54 5.70 8.42
C GLY A 116 23.19 6.06 9.02
N CYS A 117 22.13 5.30 8.67
CA CYS A 117 20.86 5.31 9.36
C CYS A 117 21.05 4.84 10.81
N GLU A 118 20.52 5.58 11.76
CA GLU A 118 20.74 5.32 13.18
C GLU A 118 19.54 4.61 13.83
N VAL A 119 18.34 4.83 13.31
CA VAL A 119 17.10 4.23 13.83
C VAL A 119 16.15 3.89 12.68
N THR A 120 15.55 2.72 12.74
CA THR A 120 14.43 2.28 11.90
C THR A 120 13.32 1.68 12.75
N THR A 121 12.18 1.39 12.13
CA THR A 121 11.06 0.61 12.68
C THR A 121 10.71 -0.52 11.74
N LEU A 122 9.71 -1.33 12.08
CA LEU A 122 9.14 -2.34 11.19
C LEU A 122 7.94 -1.75 10.44
N GLY A 123 7.82 -2.09 9.14
CA GLY A 123 6.61 -1.94 8.38
C GLY A 123 5.90 -3.28 8.17
N ASN A 124 4.85 -3.30 7.36
CA ASN A 124 4.06 -4.52 7.12
C ASN A 124 4.82 -5.54 6.27
N HIS A 125 5.69 -5.11 5.39
CA HIS A 125 6.43 -5.99 4.51
C HIS A 125 7.57 -6.75 5.18
N GLU A 126 8.08 -6.30 6.33
CA GLU A 126 9.03 -7.10 7.13
C GLU A 126 8.40 -8.41 7.64
N PHE A 127 7.07 -8.50 7.66
CA PHE A 127 6.35 -9.73 8.06
C PHE A 127 6.06 -10.67 6.88
N ASP A 128 6.30 -10.30 5.64
CA ASP A 128 5.99 -11.12 4.45
C ASP A 128 6.74 -12.45 4.43
N TYR A 129 7.98 -12.48 4.94
CA TYR A 129 8.78 -13.69 5.13
C TYR A 129 8.43 -14.46 6.41
N ARG A 130 7.29 -14.14 7.02
CA ARG A 130 6.79 -14.76 8.25
C ARG A 130 7.75 -14.57 9.43
N SER A 131 7.42 -15.16 10.55
CA SER A 131 8.22 -15.04 11.78
C SER A 131 9.65 -15.55 11.61
N ALA A 132 9.83 -16.64 10.85
CA ALA A 132 11.14 -17.23 10.65
C ALA A 132 12.06 -16.33 9.81
N GLY A 133 11.55 -15.72 8.73
CA GLY A 133 12.34 -14.83 7.89
C GLY A 133 12.72 -13.54 8.61
N LEU A 134 11.76 -12.92 9.34
CA LEU A 134 12.06 -11.74 10.14
C LEU A 134 13.10 -12.03 11.24
N ALA A 135 12.98 -13.16 11.94
CA ALA A 135 13.99 -13.56 12.91
C ALA A 135 15.34 -13.86 12.24
N GLY A 136 15.33 -14.44 11.04
CA GLY A 136 16.52 -14.71 10.23
C GLY A 136 17.27 -13.43 9.87
N THR A 137 16.58 -12.42 9.29
CA THR A 137 17.21 -11.16 8.90
C THR A 137 17.82 -10.41 10.09
N LEU A 138 17.15 -10.39 11.24
CA LEU A 138 17.70 -9.77 12.45
C LEU A 138 18.97 -10.47 12.93
N SER A 139 19.00 -11.82 12.88
CA SER A 139 20.19 -12.61 13.23
C SER A 139 21.33 -12.37 12.23
N ALA A 140 21.03 -12.44 10.92
CA ALA A 140 22.02 -12.23 9.87
C ALA A 140 22.61 -10.81 9.92
N ALA A 141 21.79 -9.79 10.23
CA ALA A 141 22.25 -8.43 10.42
C ALA A 141 23.30 -8.32 11.53
N LEU A 142 23.05 -8.94 12.69
CA LEU A 142 24.00 -8.97 13.81
C LEU A 142 25.26 -9.79 13.48
N GLU A 143 25.10 -10.94 12.84
CA GLU A 143 26.19 -11.84 12.49
C GLU A 143 27.13 -11.25 11.41
N SER A 144 26.63 -10.32 10.58
CA SER A 144 27.41 -9.61 9.58
C SER A 144 28.59 -8.83 10.20
N GLY A 145 28.42 -8.36 11.44
CA GLY A 145 29.38 -7.47 12.11
C GLY A 145 29.47 -6.08 11.48
N GLU A 146 28.64 -5.76 10.49
CA GLU A 146 28.52 -4.43 9.90
C GLU A 146 27.65 -3.51 10.77
N PRO A 147 27.75 -2.18 10.63
CA PRO A 147 26.80 -1.25 11.27
C PRO A 147 25.37 -1.54 10.80
N VAL A 148 24.43 -1.56 11.73
CA VAL A 148 22.98 -1.69 11.46
C VAL A 148 22.21 -0.69 12.32
N PRO A 149 21.04 -0.18 11.89
CA PRO A 149 20.28 0.78 12.66
C PRO A 149 19.73 0.16 13.96
N GLY A 150 19.56 0.95 15.00
CA GLY A 150 18.72 0.58 16.15
C GLY A 150 17.26 0.45 15.70
N MET A 151 16.52 -0.50 16.27
CA MET A 151 15.12 -0.72 15.92
C MET A 151 14.20 -0.32 17.07
N VAL A 152 13.12 0.41 16.74
CA VAL A 152 12.16 0.89 17.74
C VAL A 152 10.73 0.55 17.32
N LEU A 153 9.93 0.04 18.29
CA LEU A 153 8.49 -0.21 18.09
C LEU A 153 7.80 -0.33 19.46
N CYS A 154 6.93 0.62 19.80
CA CYS A 154 6.41 0.73 21.16
C CYS A 154 5.01 0.13 21.36
N ASN A 155 4.31 -0.25 20.29
CA ASN A 155 2.92 -0.67 20.41
C ASN A 155 2.68 -2.18 20.24
N ILE A 156 3.71 -3.02 20.33
CA ILE A 156 3.50 -4.49 20.40
C ILE A 156 2.84 -4.83 21.76
N ASP A 157 1.75 -5.57 21.72
CA ASP A 157 1.00 -5.98 22.93
C ASP A 157 1.51 -7.31 23.51
N TRP A 158 2.76 -7.29 24.00
CA TRP A 158 3.36 -8.45 24.65
C TRP A 158 2.56 -8.91 25.87
N GLU A 159 1.98 -7.97 26.63
CA GLU A 159 1.24 -8.28 27.85
C GLU A 159 0.04 -9.20 27.56
N THR A 160 -0.76 -8.85 26.55
CA THR A 160 -1.89 -9.69 26.15
C THR A 160 -1.44 -11.05 25.62
N MET A 161 -0.43 -11.07 24.72
CA MET A 161 0.07 -12.31 24.14
C MET A 161 0.68 -13.25 25.20
N GLU A 162 1.45 -12.73 26.16
CA GLU A 162 2.01 -13.51 27.27
C GLU A 162 0.91 -14.04 28.20
N ALA A 163 -0.14 -13.28 28.47
CA ALA A 163 -1.27 -13.72 29.29
C ALA A 163 -2.07 -14.85 28.62
N GLU A 164 -2.16 -14.84 27.28
CA GLU A 164 -2.80 -15.91 26.50
C GLU A 164 -1.89 -17.14 26.31
N GLY A 165 -0.58 -16.99 26.49
CA GLY A 165 0.45 -17.97 26.22
C GLY A 165 0.99 -17.85 24.81
N LEU A 166 2.25 -17.41 24.68
CA LEU A 166 2.90 -17.20 23.38
C LEU A 166 2.87 -18.46 22.51
N THR A 167 2.54 -18.29 21.24
CA THR A 167 2.78 -19.31 20.22
C THR A 167 4.28 -19.49 19.96
N ALA A 168 4.67 -20.56 19.26
CA ALA A 168 6.08 -20.77 18.90
C ALA A 168 6.64 -19.62 18.06
N ASP A 169 5.86 -19.11 17.11
CA ASP A 169 6.26 -17.99 16.24
C ASP A 169 6.35 -16.66 17.00
N GLN A 170 5.43 -16.38 17.91
CA GLN A 170 5.50 -15.20 18.77
C GLN A 170 6.73 -15.25 19.69
N GLN A 171 7.05 -16.42 20.25
CA GLN A 171 8.26 -16.59 21.06
C GLN A 171 9.52 -16.41 20.23
N LEU A 172 9.56 -16.96 19.01
CA LEU A 172 10.67 -16.79 18.08
C LEU A 172 10.95 -15.31 17.80
N LEU A 173 9.90 -14.53 17.47
CA LEU A 173 10.04 -13.09 17.22
C LEU A 173 10.47 -12.34 18.48
N LYS A 174 9.91 -12.67 19.65
CA LYS A 174 10.31 -12.06 20.91
C LYS A 174 11.80 -12.26 21.18
N ASP A 175 12.27 -13.49 21.03
CA ASP A 175 13.69 -13.83 21.24
C ASP A 175 14.60 -13.10 20.22
N ALA A 176 14.17 -12.99 18.95
CA ALA A 176 14.91 -12.28 17.92
C ALA A 176 14.96 -10.76 18.17
N PHE A 177 13.84 -10.15 18.59
CA PHE A 177 13.78 -8.73 18.93
C PHE A 177 14.64 -8.40 20.16
N ASP A 178 14.58 -9.25 21.20
CA ASP A 178 15.44 -9.11 22.38
C ASP A 178 16.93 -9.24 22.02
N ALA A 179 17.31 -10.19 21.14
CA ALA A 179 18.68 -10.39 20.67
C ALA A 179 19.17 -9.20 19.82
N TYR A 180 18.34 -8.66 18.93
CA TYR A 180 18.66 -7.48 18.13
C TYR A 180 18.77 -6.22 19.00
N GLY A 181 18.10 -6.18 20.14
CA GLY A 181 18.06 -5.05 21.05
C GLY A 181 16.99 -4.02 20.69
N MET A 182 15.89 -4.49 20.06
CA MET A 182 14.72 -3.66 19.79
C MET A 182 14.12 -3.08 21.06
N LYS A 183 13.62 -1.84 21.00
CA LYS A 183 13.11 -1.10 22.16
C LYS A 183 11.84 -0.33 21.83
N ASP A 184 11.10 0.11 22.87
CA ASP A 184 9.99 1.07 22.70
C ASP A 184 10.51 2.39 22.11
N TYR A 185 11.68 2.86 22.56
CA TYR A 185 12.36 4.06 22.10
C TYR A 185 13.88 4.00 22.35
N VAL A 186 14.62 4.87 21.67
CA VAL A 186 16.05 5.12 21.91
C VAL A 186 16.28 6.61 22.11
N VAL A 187 17.36 6.97 22.83
CA VAL A 187 17.79 8.36 22.95
C VAL A 187 19.15 8.51 22.26
N ILE A 188 19.24 9.48 21.36
CA ILE A 188 20.44 9.78 20.56
C ILE A 188 20.83 11.24 20.83
N THR A 189 22.12 11.46 21.10
CA THR A 189 22.65 12.82 21.27
C THR A 189 23.29 13.31 19.96
N LYS A 190 22.84 14.45 19.47
CA LYS A 190 23.35 15.14 18.29
C LYS A 190 23.82 16.54 18.69
N GLY A 191 25.13 16.73 18.73
CA GLY A 191 25.71 17.97 19.28
C GLY A 191 25.26 18.19 20.73
N ASP A 192 24.43 19.21 20.94
CA ASP A 192 23.84 19.56 22.24
C ASP A 192 22.34 19.20 22.36
N VAL A 193 21.81 18.41 21.40
CA VAL A 193 20.40 17.99 21.35
C VAL A 193 20.28 16.52 21.70
N ASN A 194 19.48 16.20 22.70
CA ASN A 194 19.07 14.83 23.02
C ASN A 194 17.71 14.54 22.36
N VAL A 195 17.70 13.63 21.38
CA VAL A 195 16.52 13.23 20.62
C VAL A 195 16.04 11.87 21.08
N ALA A 196 14.82 11.77 21.57
CA ALA A 196 14.18 10.48 21.74
C ALA A 196 13.45 10.08 20.45
N VAL A 197 13.71 8.88 19.96
CA VAL A 197 13.05 8.31 18.79
C VAL A 197 12.25 7.10 19.22
N LEU A 198 10.92 7.11 18.98
CA LEU A 198 10.01 5.98 19.20
C LEU A 198 9.44 5.52 17.87
N GLY A 199 8.97 4.25 17.79
CA GLY A 199 8.34 3.67 16.60
C GLY A 199 6.90 3.24 16.88
N VAL A 200 6.03 3.32 15.88
CA VAL A 200 4.65 2.80 15.93
C VAL A 200 4.29 2.07 14.63
N PHE A 201 3.39 1.08 14.74
CA PHE A 201 2.86 0.28 13.63
C PHE A 201 1.33 0.42 13.59
N GLY A 202 0.79 0.86 12.44
CA GLY A 202 -0.61 1.23 12.29
C GLY A 202 -1.59 0.08 12.15
N GLU A 203 -2.88 0.38 12.27
CA GLU A 203 -3.97 -0.59 12.08
C GLU A 203 -4.09 -0.98 10.59
N ASP A 204 -3.95 0.00 9.68
CA ASP A 204 -3.97 -0.25 8.23
C ASP A 204 -2.76 -1.09 7.80
N SER A 205 -1.58 -0.81 8.35
CA SER A 205 -0.37 -1.62 8.15
C SER A 205 -0.56 -3.06 8.60
N LEU A 206 -1.19 -3.28 9.77
CA LEU A 206 -1.50 -4.62 10.25
C LEU A 206 -2.49 -5.35 9.34
N ALA A 207 -3.49 -4.64 8.80
CA ALA A 207 -4.43 -5.22 7.83
C ALA A 207 -3.74 -5.64 6.52
N CYS A 208 -2.61 -5.01 6.18
CA CYS A 208 -1.77 -5.34 5.03
C CYS A 208 -0.72 -6.44 5.33
N ALA A 209 -0.61 -6.93 6.57
CA ALA A 209 0.34 -7.96 7.01
C ALA A 209 -0.34 -9.27 7.42
N PRO A 210 -0.92 -10.05 6.49
CA PRO A 210 -1.72 -11.25 6.82
C PRO A 210 -0.90 -12.37 7.47
N THR A 211 0.42 -12.33 7.36
CA THR A 211 1.34 -13.30 7.97
C THR A 211 1.87 -12.88 9.33
N CYS A 212 1.55 -11.66 9.78
CA CYS A 212 1.93 -11.15 11.09
C CYS A 212 1.18 -11.90 12.21
N VAL A 213 1.92 -12.45 13.16
CA VAL A 213 1.38 -13.18 14.30
C VAL A 213 1.30 -12.35 15.59
N LEU A 214 1.78 -11.10 15.54
CA LEU A 214 1.82 -10.21 16.68
C LEU A 214 0.49 -9.49 16.87
N LYS A 215 0.21 -9.09 18.12
CA LYS A 215 -0.89 -8.19 18.46
C LYS A 215 -0.33 -6.82 18.78
N PHE A 216 -1.07 -5.80 18.43
CA PHE A 216 -0.67 -4.41 18.66
C PHE A 216 -1.71 -3.68 19.49
N LYS A 217 -1.23 -2.73 20.30
CA LYS A 217 -2.04 -1.73 21.00
C LYS A 217 -2.39 -0.60 20.03
N ASP A 218 -3.42 0.19 20.36
CA ASP A 218 -3.68 1.46 19.67
C ASP A 218 -2.43 2.35 19.68
N ILE A 219 -2.10 2.92 18.50
CA ILE A 219 -0.87 3.70 18.34
C ILE A 219 -0.83 4.93 19.23
N SER A 220 -1.96 5.63 19.38
CA SER A 220 -2.03 6.84 20.22
C SER A 220 -1.90 6.52 21.70
N GLU A 221 -2.50 5.42 22.17
CA GLU A 221 -2.39 4.96 23.54
C GLU A 221 -0.94 4.56 23.88
N ALA A 222 -0.33 3.71 23.05
CA ALA A 222 1.03 3.23 23.26
C ALA A 222 2.08 4.34 23.14
N ALA A 223 1.94 5.23 22.15
CA ALA A 223 2.82 6.39 22.00
C ALA A 223 2.71 7.34 23.19
N ALA A 224 1.49 7.62 23.70
CA ALA A 224 1.31 8.47 24.87
C ALA A 224 1.97 7.87 26.13
N GLU A 225 1.82 6.54 26.36
CA GLU A 225 2.50 5.82 27.45
C GLU A 225 4.02 5.92 27.31
N THR A 226 4.55 5.75 26.08
CA THR A 226 5.99 5.80 25.81
C THR A 226 6.55 7.21 25.98
N VAL A 227 5.84 8.23 25.50
CA VAL A 227 6.21 9.65 25.72
C VAL A 227 6.25 9.98 27.21
N GLN A 228 5.31 9.45 28.00
CA GLN A 228 5.36 9.63 29.46
C GLN A 228 6.57 8.95 30.09
N LYS A 229 6.93 7.72 29.65
CA LYS A 229 8.15 7.03 30.10
C LYS A 229 9.40 7.84 29.77
N ILE A 230 9.50 8.36 28.54
CA ILE A 230 10.62 9.21 28.10
C ILE A 230 10.75 10.43 29.02
N LYS A 231 9.69 11.20 29.19
CA LYS A 231 9.70 12.43 30.03
C LYS A 231 10.01 12.18 31.50
N GLN A 232 9.75 10.98 32.01
CA GLN A 232 10.02 10.64 33.40
C GLN A 232 11.45 10.15 33.63
N ASN A 233 12.04 9.48 32.64
CA ASN A 233 13.29 8.76 32.81
C ASN A 233 14.48 9.41 32.12
N GLU A 234 14.23 10.26 31.10
CA GLU A 234 15.24 10.78 30.21
C GLU A 234 15.24 12.32 30.21
N ASP A 235 16.41 12.91 29.97
CA ASP A 235 16.57 14.35 29.72
C ASP A 235 16.66 14.57 28.22
N VAL A 236 15.51 14.79 27.58
CA VAL A 236 15.39 14.92 26.12
C VAL A 236 14.88 16.29 25.73
N ASP A 237 15.36 16.76 24.59
CA ASP A 237 15.01 18.04 24.00
C ASP A 237 13.93 17.91 22.93
N MET A 238 13.89 16.78 22.22
CA MET A 238 13.00 16.52 21.08
C MET A 238 12.51 15.09 21.12
N ILE A 239 11.26 14.89 20.70
CA ILE A 239 10.63 13.57 20.52
C ILE A 239 10.27 13.40 19.04
N VAL A 240 10.86 12.40 18.41
CA VAL A 240 10.60 12.01 17.01
C VAL A 240 9.88 10.65 17.00
N CYS A 241 8.86 10.51 16.17
CA CYS A 241 8.20 9.23 15.92
C CYS A 241 8.51 8.78 14.49
N VAL A 242 9.10 7.60 14.32
CA VAL A 242 9.16 6.89 13.06
C VAL A 242 7.91 6.01 12.99
N SER A 243 6.97 6.41 12.13
CA SER A 243 5.63 5.84 12.09
C SER A 243 5.42 5.02 10.83
N HIS A 244 5.02 3.77 10.99
CA HIS A 244 4.54 2.96 9.89
C HIS A 244 3.01 2.78 9.99
N SER A 245 2.27 3.93 9.86
CA SER A 245 0.81 4.00 9.99
C SER A 245 0.18 4.74 8.81
N GLY A 246 0.83 5.83 8.37
CA GLY A 246 0.49 6.54 7.18
C GLY A 246 -0.48 7.72 7.33
N THR A 247 -0.55 8.49 6.25
CA THR A 247 -1.46 9.61 6.09
C THR A 247 -2.60 9.25 5.14
N SER A 248 -3.71 10.02 5.21
CA SER A 248 -4.87 9.85 4.33
C SER A 248 -5.35 11.20 3.82
N PRO A 249 -5.94 11.28 2.59
CA PRO A 249 -6.63 12.48 2.14
C PRO A 249 -7.79 12.92 3.04
N ASP A 250 -8.38 12.00 3.82
CA ASP A 250 -9.33 12.32 4.89
C ASP A 250 -8.59 12.38 6.23
N PRO A 251 -8.39 13.59 6.83
CA PRO A 251 -7.66 13.74 8.08
C PRO A 251 -8.27 13.02 9.30
N ASN A 252 -9.49 12.50 9.18
CA ASN A 252 -10.13 11.71 10.23
C ASN A 252 -9.82 10.21 10.09
N LYS A 253 -9.21 9.81 8.99
CA LYS A 253 -8.73 8.44 8.72
C LYS A 253 -7.21 8.36 8.66
N SER A 254 -6.53 9.49 8.68
CA SER A 254 -5.07 9.62 8.70
C SER A 254 -4.57 9.26 10.10
N GLU A 255 -4.00 8.07 10.28
CA GLU A 255 -3.55 7.58 11.58
C GLU A 255 -2.49 8.51 12.18
N ASP A 256 -1.53 9.00 11.38
CA ASP A 256 -0.50 9.92 11.83
C ASP A 256 -1.04 11.31 12.20
N GLU A 257 -2.08 11.79 11.51
CA GLU A 257 -2.72 13.04 11.92
C GLU A 257 -3.55 12.90 13.19
N ILE A 258 -4.13 11.72 13.42
CA ILE A 258 -4.82 11.38 14.68
C ILE A 258 -3.79 11.31 15.81
N LEU A 259 -2.65 10.64 15.57
CA LEU A 259 -1.53 10.56 16.51
C LEU A 259 -1.02 11.96 16.88
N ALA A 260 -0.73 12.82 15.91
CA ALA A 260 -0.27 14.18 16.14
C ALA A 260 -1.24 15.04 16.99
N LYS A 261 -2.55 14.83 16.80
CA LYS A 261 -3.60 15.52 17.57
C LYS A 261 -3.75 14.97 18.99
N THR A 262 -3.51 13.67 19.17
CA THR A 262 -3.75 12.94 20.43
C THR A 262 -2.53 12.99 21.36
N VAL A 263 -1.32 12.96 20.79
CA VAL A 263 -0.05 13.01 21.51
C VAL A 263 0.79 14.23 21.05
N PRO A 264 0.36 15.46 21.41
CA PRO A 264 0.97 16.69 20.93
C PRO A 264 2.37 16.97 21.51
N GLU A 265 2.90 16.08 22.29
CA GLU A 265 4.27 16.09 22.80
C GLU A 265 5.29 15.51 21.82
N ILE A 266 4.85 14.84 20.76
CA ILE A 266 5.71 14.45 19.65
C ILE A 266 5.96 15.69 18.79
N ASP A 267 7.23 16.03 18.55
CA ASP A 267 7.61 17.21 17.77
C ASP A 267 7.59 16.92 16.26
N LEU A 268 7.98 15.68 15.87
CA LEU A 268 8.11 15.28 14.46
C LEU A 268 7.65 13.82 14.28
N ILE A 269 6.85 13.59 13.24
CA ILE A 269 6.45 12.25 12.77
C ILE A 269 7.00 12.06 11.37
N ILE A 270 7.80 11.01 11.16
CA ILE A 270 8.19 10.51 9.83
C ILE A 270 7.14 9.45 9.45
N SER A 271 6.35 9.73 8.43
CA SER A 271 5.17 8.94 8.06
C SER A 271 5.49 8.04 6.87
N GLY A 272 5.51 6.72 7.08
CA GLY A 272 5.65 5.67 6.07
C GLY A 272 4.31 5.06 5.65
N HIS A 273 4.34 3.84 5.10
CA HIS A 273 3.23 2.96 4.71
C HIS A 273 2.42 3.41 3.48
N THR A 274 1.92 4.62 3.45
CA THR A 274 1.01 5.09 2.38
C THR A 274 1.73 5.65 1.16
N HIS A 275 3.06 5.58 1.12
CA HIS A 275 3.92 6.08 0.02
C HIS A 275 3.64 7.55 -0.34
N THR A 276 3.10 8.30 0.60
CA THR A 276 2.71 9.69 0.36
C THR A 276 3.95 10.56 0.13
N VAL A 277 3.90 11.43 -0.86
CA VAL A 277 4.88 12.50 -1.04
C VAL A 277 4.26 13.77 -0.49
N LEU A 278 4.82 14.31 0.59
CA LEU A 278 4.40 15.58 1.18
C LEU A 278 5.38 16.69 0.79
N PRO A 279 5.09 17.52 -0.23
CA PRO A 279 5.98 18.63 -0.62
C PRO A 279 6.08 19.71 0.47
N GLU A 280 5.09 19.77 1.35
CA GLU A 280 5.03 20.61 2.53
C GLU A 280 4.59 19.75 3.73
N PRO A 281 5.15 19.95 4.93
CA PRO A 281 4.74 19.21 6.12
C PRO A 281 3.26 19.44 6.48
N ILE A 282 2.58 18.38 6.94
CA ILE A 282 1.31 18.56 7.64
C ILE A 282 1.63 18.99 9.07
N GLN A 283 0.90 19.97 9.61
CA GLN A 283 1.14 20.48 10.96
C GLN A 283 -0.11 20.45 11.82
N HIS A 284 -0.01 19.84 12.99
CA HIS A 284 -1.02 19.89 14.04
C HIS A 284 -0.42 20.44 15.34
N GLY A 285 -0.81 21.68 15.69
CA GLY A 285 -0.19 22.36 16.82
C GLY A 285 1.31 22.63 16.58
N TYR A 286 2.18 21.92 17.28
CA TYR A 286 3.63 21.98 17.12
C TYR A 286 4.22 20.69 16.57
N THR A 287 3.42 19.69 16.31
CA THR A 287 3.82 18.43 15.67
C THR A 287 3.83 18.59 14.16
N TYR A 288 4.94 18.28 13.53
CA TYR A 288 5.09 18.20 12.07
C TYR A 288 5.03 16.74 11.62
N ILE A 289 4.35 16.48 10.51
CA ILE A 289 4.30 15.19 9.83
C ILE A 289 4.95 15.37 8.47
N VAL A 290 5.94 14.53 8.16
CA VAL A 290 6.71 14.56 6.91
C VAL A 290 6.75 13.19 6.28
N SER A 291 6.83 13.14 4.93
CA SER A 291 6.87 11.89 4.17
C SER A 291 7.55 12.13 2.82
N CYS A 292 8.45 11.23 2.39
CA CYS A 292 9.27 11.41 1.19
C CYS A 292 8.88 10.51 0.00
N GLY A 293 7.82 9.71 0.14
CA GLY A 293 7.39 8.76 -0.89
C GLY A 293 8.06 7.41 -0.73
N GLU A 294 8.29 6.70 -1.82
CA GLU A 294 8.69 5.30 -1.84
C GLU A 294 10.00 5.06 -2.61
N TYR A 295 10.61 3.87 -2.45
CA TYR A 295 11.69 3.31 -3.28
C TYR A 295 12.97 4.16 -3.29
N GLY A 296 13.15 5.04 -2.30
CA GLY A 296 14.28 5.97 -2.30
C GLY A 296 14.28 6.94 -3.49
N LYS A 297 13.11 7.24 -4.07
CA LYS A 297 12.97 8.26 -5.14
C LYS A 297 13.34 9.66 -4.65
N ASN A 298 13.11 9.91 -3.36
CA ASN A 298 13.52 11.15 -2.69
C ASN A 298 14.20 10.81 -1.37
N LEU A 299 15.12 11.67 -0.97
CA LEU A 299 15.64 11.76 0.39
C LEU A 299 14.98 12.95 1.07
N GLY A 300 14.30 12.73 2.19
CA GLY A 300 13.75 13.81 2.98
C GLY A 300 14.85 14.51 3.79
N SER A 301 14.85 15.83 3.78
CA SER A 301 15.79 16.68 4.51
C SER A 301 15.06 17.78 5.23
N LEU A 302 15.38 18.00 6.51
CA LEU A 302 14.81 19.09 7.28
C LEU A 302 15.80 19.62 8.31
N SER A 303 15.60 20.88 8.69
CA SER A 303 16.27 21.46 9.84
C SER A 303 15.27 22.14 10.77
N MET A 304 15.51 22.03 12.07
CA MET A 304 14.65 22.58 13.11
C MET A 304 15.50 23.29 14.18
N HIS A 305 14.93 24.33 14.79
CA HIS A 305 15.52 24.96 15.96
C HIS A 305 14.55 24.95 17.14
N GLN A 306 15.13 24.95 18.37
CA GLN A 306 14.34 25.05 19.59
C GLN A 306 14.18 26.51 20.01
N THR A 307 12.93 26.93 20.22
CA THR A 307 12.57 28.24 20.76
C THR A 307 12.86 28.34 22.25
N VAL A 308 12.87 29.56 22.82
CA VAL A 308 13.12 29.78 24.26
C VAL A 308 12.08 29.13 25.19
N ASP A 309 10.89 28.85 24.70
CA ASP A 309 9.85 28.13 25.43
C ASP A 309 9.90 26.61 25.22
N GLY A 310 10.98 26.09 24.60
CA GLY A 310 11.29 24.68 24.46
C GLY A 310 10.58 23.97 23.30
N ARG A 311 9.93 24.71 22.40
CA ARG A 311 9.23 24.15 21.23
C ARG A 311 10.14 24.06 20.04
N TRP A 312 9.94 23.05 19.21
CA TRP A 312 10.65 22.91 17.96
C TRP A 312 9.90 23.57 16.81
N VAL A 313 10.61 24.32 15.98
CA VAL A 313 10.11 25.01 14.79
C VAL A 313 10.96 24.59 13.59
N MET A 314 10.30 24.21 12.52
CA MET A 314 10.96 23.83 11.27
C MET A 314 11.45 25.08 10.54
N ASP A 315 12.74 25.10 10.21
CA ASP A 315 13.39 26.18 9.46
C ASP A 315 13.38 25.89 7.96
N GLU A 316 13.73 24.64 7.62
CA GLU A 316 13.87 24.19 6.23
C GLU A 316 13.26 22.79 6.10
N TYR A 317 12.67 22.52 4.96
CA TYR A 317 12.17 21.21 4.57
C TYR A 317 12.29 21.05 3.06
N GLU A 318 12.90 19.97 2.63
CA GLU A 318 13.09 19.66 1.21
C GLU A 318 12.98 18.14 0.97
N LEU A 319 12.37 17.78 -0.14
CA LEU A 319 12.45 16.43 -0.71
C LEU A 319 13.46 16.47 -1.85
N ILE A 320 14.62 15.85 -1.63
CA ILE A 320 15.74 15.86 -2.59
C ILE A 320 15.54 14.68 -3.56
N PRO A 321 15.23 14.92 -4.85
CA PRO A 321 15.00 13.83 -5.79
C PRO A 321 16.31 13.10 -6.12
N ILE A 322 16.26 11.77 -6.03
CA ILE A 322 17.39 10.89 -6.32
C ILE A 322 17.40 10.55 -7.82
N THR A 323 18.22 11.27 -8.56
CA THR A 323 18.31 11.18 -10.02
C THR A 323 19.76 10.96 -10.48
N PRO A 324 20.02 10.63 -11.76
CA PRO A 324 21.37 10.49 -12.29
C PRO A 324 22.27 11.76 -12.17
N SER A 325 21.70 12.92 -11.84
CA SER A 325 22.49 14.12 -11.54
C SER A 325 23.26 14.01 -10.21
N VAL A 326 22.83 13.12 -9.31
CA VAL A 326 23.57 12.80 -8.09
C VAL A 326 24.56 11.68 -8.43
N PRO A 327 25.88 11.90 -8.23
CA PRO A 327 26.86 10.84 -8.48
C PRO A 327 26.68 9.69 -7.49
N GLN A 328 26.97 8.46 -7.94
CA GLN A 328 27.00 7.28 -7.10
C GLN A 328 28.22 7.30 -6.17
N ASN A 329 28.07 6.81 -4.95
CA ASN A 329 29.19 6.42 -4.09
C ASN A 329 29.68 5.04 -4.58
N GLU A 330 30.93 4.99 -5.07
CA GLU A 330 31.50 3.78 -5.71
C GLU A 330 31.54 2.60 -4.73
N LEU A 331 31.95 2.80 -3.48
CA LEU A 331 32.04 1.72 -2.50
C LEU A 331 30.65 1.15 -2.13
N THR A 332 29.65 2.00 -2.01
CA THR A 332 28.28 1.57 -1.74
C THR A 332 27.73 0.79 -2.95
N GLN A 333 28.04 1.22 -4.18
CA GLN A 333 27.63 0.49 -5.38
C GLN A 333 28.28 -0.89 -5.45
N GLU A 334 29.60 -1.00 -5.18
CA GLU A 334 30.31 -2.30 -5.14
C GLU A 334 29.68 -3.27 -4.12
N LYS A 335 29.16 -2.78 -2.99
CA LYS A 335 28.42 -3.61 -2.02
C LYS A 335 27.10 -4.10 -2.61
N ILE A 336 26.33 -3.22 -3.26
CA ILE A 336 25.07 -3.58 -3.91
C ILE A 336 25.33 -4.65 -4.99
N ASP A 337 26.32 -4.45 -5.84
CA ASP A 337 26.71 -5.41 -6.88
C ASP A 337 27.07 -6.77 -6.29
N SER A 338 27.80 -6.79 -5.17
CA SER A 338 28.14 -8.02 -4.46
C SER A 338 26.90 -8.76 -3.89
N LEU A 339 25.91 -8.03 -3.39
CA LEU A 339 24.64 -8.61 -2.96
C LEU A 339 23.88 -9.23 -4.15
N MET A 340 23.87 -8.56 -5.30
CA MET A 340 23.25 -9.08 -6.52
C MET A 340 23.98 -10.34 -7.06
N GLU A 341 25.30 -10.46 -6.90
CA GLU A 341 26.02 -11.70 -7.20
C GLU A 341 25.54 -12.87 -6.30
N ILE A 342 25.28 -12.61 -5.00
CA ILE A 342 24.72 -13.63 -4.10
C ILE A 342 23.32 -14.04 -4.58
N VAL A 343 22.45 -13.07 -4.93
CA VAL A 343 21.11 -13.35 -5.50
C VAL A 343 21.20 -14.24 -6.74
N ASN A 344 22.06 -13.91 -7.70
CA ASN A 344 22.26 -14.73 -8.90
C ASN A 344 22.67 -16.16 -8.56
N MET A 345 23.63 -16.33 -7.63
CA MET A 345 24.16 -17.64 -7.26
C MET A 345 23.20 -18.49 -6.43
N THR A 346 22.44 -17.88 -5.52
CA THR A 346 21.64 -18.63 -4.53
C THR A 346 20.17 -18.73 -4.91
N TYR A 347 19.59 -17.68 -5.47
CA TYR A 347 18.16 -17.61 -5.80
C TYR A 347 17.90 -17.86 -7.28
N LEU A 348 18.38 -16.99 -8.18
CA LEU A 348 18.04 -17.05 -9.61
C LEU A 348 18.58 -18.29 -10.30
N SER A 349 19.73 -18.83 -9.85
CA SER A 349 20.26 -20.09 -10.37
C SER A 349 19.29 -21.27 -10.23
N GLN A 350 18.36 -21.24 -9.27
CA GLN A 350 17.33 -22.26 -9.08
C GLN A 350 16.29 -22.26 -10.21
N PHE A 351 16.13 -21.13 -10.89
CA PHE A 351 15.22 -20.93 -12.03
C PHE A 351 15.97 -20.99 -13.37
N GLY A 352 17.30 -20.97 -13.35
CA GLY A 352 18.13 -20.99 -14.55
C GLY A 352 18.29 -19.62 -15.21
N TRP A 353 18.08 -18.55 -14.49
CA TRP A 353 18.18 -17.16 -14.94
C TRP A 353 19.26 -16.36 -14.21
N GLU A 354 19.64 -15.22 -14.79
CA GLU A 354 20.45 -14.16 -14.19
C GLU A 354 19.65 -12.85 -14.19
N ALA A 355 19.94 -11.94 -13.25
CA ALA A 355 19.15 -10.74 -13.02
C ALA A 355 19.02 -9.84 -14.27
N ASP A 356 20.12 -9.64 -14.98
CA ASP A 356 20.20 -8.77 -16.16
C ASP A 356 19.90 -9.51 -17.48
N GLN A 357 19.50 -10.80 -17.42
CA GLN A 357 19.11 -11.55 -18.61
C GLN A 357 17.88 -10.90 -19.23
N VAL A 358 17.97 -10.55 -20.53
CA VAL A 358 16.85 -10.02 -21.30
C VAL A 358 15.91 -11.15 -21.68
N LEU A 359 14.64 -11.04 -21.31
CA LEU A 359 13.58 -12.01 -21.58
C LEU A 359 12.80 -11.65 -22.85
N ALA A 360 12.53 -10.36 -23.07
CA ALA A 360 11.81 -9.87 -24.23
C ALA A 360 12.14 -8.40 -24.54
N GLN A 361 11.99 -8.02 -25.79
CA GLN A 361 12.00 -6.62 -26.20
C GLN A 361 10.57 -6.08 -26.28
N ASN A 362 10.37 -4.86 -25.79
CA ASN A 362 9.07 -4.25 -25.63
C ASN A 362 8.95 -2.92 -26.37
N ASP A 363 8.04 -2.85 -27.34
CA ASP A 363 7.62 -1.61 -28.01
C ASP A 363 6.26 -1.08 -27.50
N VAL A 364 5.63 -1.78 -26.53
CA VAL A 364 4.32 -1.44 -25.99
C VAL A 364 4.46 -0.49 -24.82
N ILE A 365 3.66 0.56 -24.79
CA ILE A 365 3.50 1.42 -23.62
C ILE A 365 2.50 0.75 -22.67
N PHE A 366 2.99 0.18 -21.60
CA PHE A 366 2.16 -0.38 -20.54
C PHE A 366 1.66 0.70 -19.58
N ALA A 367 0.49 0.46 -18.99
CA ALA A 367 0.01 1.25 -17.84
C ALA A 367 1.01 1.16 -16.69
N THR A 368 1.12 2.21 -15.89
CA THR A 368 1.92 2.18 -14.66
C THR A 368 1.18 1.41 -13.55
N SER A 369 1.91 0.87 -12.57
CA SER A 369 1.30 0.28 -11.38
C SER A 369 0.32 1.24 -10.69
N ALA A 370 0.66 2.52 -10.57
CA ALA A 370 -0.22 3.55 -10.02
C ALA A 370 -1.56 3.68 -10.78
N GLN A 371 -1.56 3.58 -12.11
CA GLN A 371 -2.81 3.62 -12.90
C GLN A 371 -3.73 2.43 -12.59
N LEU A 372 -3.17 1.28 -12.18
CA LEU A 372 -3.97 0.13 -11.80
C LEU A 372 -4.79 0.40 -10.52
N TYR A 373 -4.36 1.35 -9.70
CA TYR A 373 -5.07 1.78 -8.49
C TYR A 373 -6.08 2.92 -8.75
N ASP A 374 -5.85 3.77 -9.75
CA ASP A 374 -6.64 5.00 -9.95
C ASP A 374 -8.07 4.74 -10.42
N GLU A 375 -8.27 3.95 -11.47
CA GLU A 375 -9.56 3.73 -12.09
C GLU A 375 -9.91 2.24 -12.21
N ALA A 376 -11.18 1.90 -12.06
CA ALA A 376 -11.66 0.53 -12.27
C ALA A 376 -11.76 0.16 -13.76
N SER A 377 -10.74 0.55 -14.54
CA SER A 377 -10.64 0.32 -15.99
C SER A 377 -9.85 -0.94 -16.31
N GLU A 378 -9.96 -1.42 -17.54
CA GLU A 378 -9.05 -2.41 -18.09
C GLU A 378 -7.71 -1.76 -18.41
N TYR A 379 -6.61 -2.38 -17.98
CA TYR A 379 -5.26 -1.96 -18.31
C TYR A 379 -4.43 -3.11 -18.89
N ASN A 380 -3.63 -2.80 -19.91
CA ASN A 380 -2.82 -3.78 -20.62
C ASN A 380 -1.75 -4.45 -19.74
N LEU A 381 -1.24 -3.77 -18.71
CA LEU A 381 -0.35 -4.37 -17.72
C LEU A 381 -1.07 -5.52 -16.98
N GLY A 382 -2.27 -5.29 -16.48
CA GLY A 382 -3.07 -6.35 -15.83
C GLY A 382 -3.40 -7.50 -16.78
N ASN A 383 -3.62 -7.21 -18.07
CA ASN A 383 -3.89 -8.23 -19.08
C ASN A 383 -2.70 -9.17 -19.28
N ILE A 384 -1.49 -8.64 -19.51
CA ILE A 384 -0.32 -9.48 -19.73
C ILE A 384 0.03 -10.32 -18.50
N LEU A 385 -0.11 -9.75 -17.29
CA LEU A 385 0.14 -10.48 -16.05
C LEU A 385 -0.86 -11.62 -15.83
N SER A 386 -2.15 -11.39 -16.07
CA SER A 386 -3.17 -12.44 -15.95
C SER A 386 -3.03 -13.52 -17.02
N ASP A 387 -2.66 -13.16 -18.26
CA ASP A 387 -2.38 -14.13 -19.33
C ASP A 387 -1.19 -15.03 -18.97
N ALA A 388 -0.16 -14.47 -18.32
CA ALA A 388 1.02 -15.21 -17.89
C ALA A 388 0.68 -16.34 -16.89
N PHE A 389 -0.26 -16.11 -15.98
CA PHE A 389 -0.67 -17.13 -15.01
C PHE A 389 -1.34 -18.33 -15.69
N THR A 390 -2.23 -18.07 -16.64
CA THR A 390 -2.83 -19.13 -17.47
C THR A 390 -1.75 -19.90 -18.22
N TYR A 391 -0.85 -19.18 -18.91
CA TYR A 391 0.22 -19.78 -19.69
C TYR A 391 1.11 -20.70 -18.84
N ALA A 392 1.58 -20.23 -17.69
CA ALA A 392 2.49 -20.98 -16.85
C ALA A 392 1.88 -22.31 -16.35
N VAL A 393 0.60 -22.29 -15.98
CA VAL A 393 -0.09 -23.49 -15.50
C VAL A 393 -0.32 -24.48 -16.65
N GLU A 394 -0.79 -24.01 -17.81
CA GLU A 394 -1.12 -24.88 -18.95
C GLU A 394 0.11 -25.39 -19.71
N SER A 395 1.26 -24.69 -19.63
CA SER A 395 2.52 -25.10 -20.22
C SER A 395 3.41 -25.95 -19.29
N ALA A 396 3.00 -26.14 -18.03
CA ALA A 396 3.74 -26.96 -17.08
C ALA A 396 3.87 -28.41 -17.56
N SER A 397 5.05 -29.02 -17.38
CA SER A 397 5.36 -30.36 -17.89
C SER A 397 4.47 -31.47 -17.30
N ASP A 398 3.91 -31.23 -16.12
CA ASP A 398 3.00 -32.10 -15.37
C ASP A 398 1.58 -31.53 -15.29
N PHE A 399 1.20 -30.70 -16.27
CA PHE A 399 -0.15 -30.15 -16.39
C PHE A 399 -1.21 -31.26 -16.32
N ASP A 400 -2.19 -31.07 -15.46
CA ASP A 400 -3.22 -32.07 -15.15
C ASP A 400 -4.29 -32.25 -16.24
N GLY A 401 -4.23 -31.47 -17.32
CA GLY A 401 -5.14 -31.50 -18.46
C GLY A 401 -6.49 -30.79 -18.22
N HIS A 402 -6.67 -30.13 -17.07
CA HIS A 402 -7.84 -29.29 -16.82
C HIS A 402 -7.50 -27.84 -17.20
N PRO A 403 -8.10 -27.28 -18.28
CA PRO A 403 -7.84 -25.90 -18.68
C PRO A 403 -8.12 -24.89 -17.57
N VAL A 404 -7.40 -23.80 -17.57
CA VAL A 404 -7.67 -22.65 -16.69
C VAL A 404 -8.84 -21.85 -17.29
N ASP A 405 -9.99 -21.83 -16.62
CA ASP A 405 -11.15 -21.04 -17.07
C ASP A 405 -10.94 -19.54 -16.83
N VAL A 406 -10.30 -19.20 -15.71
CA VAL A 406 -10.05 -17.80 -15.29
C VAL A 406 -8.70 -17.70 -14.60
N SER A 407 -7.94 -16.66 -14.93
CA SER A 407 -6.84 -16.23 -14.06
C SER A 407 -7.07 -14.80 -13.57
N ILE A 408 -6.60 -14.51 -12.35
CA ILE A 408 -6.85 -13.26 -11.62
C ILE A 408 -5.55 -12.71 -11.07
N VAL A 409 -5.33 -11.40 -11.30
CA VAL A 409 -4.24 -10.62 -10.72
C VAL A 409 -4.83 -9.43 -9.97
N PRO A 410 -4.60 -9.27 -8.66
CA PRO A 410 -5.01 -8.08 -7.93
C PRO A 410 -4.01 -6.94 -8.14
N SER A 411 -4.49 -5.70 -8.19
CA SER A 411 -3.60 -4.53 -8.26
C SER A 411 -2.60 -4.45 -7.10
N GLY A 412 -3.00 -4.92 -5.92
CA GLY A 412 -2.17 -4.90 -4.71
C GLY A 412 -0.86 -5.69 -4.81
N CYS A 413 -0.77 -6.67 -5.72
CA CYS A 413 0.46 -7.44 -5.96
C CYS A 413 1.34 -6.84 -7.06
N VAL A 414 0.85 -5.86 -7.84
CA VAL A 414 1.59 -5.26 -8.96
C VAL A 414 2.38 -4.05 -8.46
N ARG A 415 3.71 -4.16 -8.44
CA ARG A 415 4.60 -3.17 -7.82
C ARG A 415 5.28 -2.25 -8.83
N ASP A 416 5.47 -2.70 -10.07
CA ASP A 416 6.10 -1.92 -11.15
C ASP A 416 5.46 -2.23 -12.50
N THR A 417 5.95 -1.60 -13.57
CA THR A 417 5.50 -1.74 -14.95
C THR A 417 6.67 -2.06 -15.88
N PHE A 418 6.37 -2.47 -17.11
CA PHE A 418 7.37 -2.73 -18.12
C PHE A 418 7.62 -1.48 -18.99
N ALA A 419 8.84 -0.99 -18.97
CA ALA A 419 9.28 0.11 -19.80
C ALA A 419 9.44 -0.33 -21.28
N VAL A 420 9.41 0.63 -22.20
CA VAL A 420 9.80 0.40 -23.60
C VAL A 420 11.31 0.14 -23.66
N GLY A 421 11.71 -0.90 -24.36
CA GLY A 421 13.08 -1.41 -24.48
C GLY A 421 13.19 -2.86 -24.01
N ASP A 422 14.36 -3.25 -23.52
CA ASP A 422 14.60 -4.59 -23.01
C ASP A 422 13.87 -4.81 -21.67
N ILE A 423 13.19 -5.95 -21.54
CA ILE A 423 12.61 -6.42 -20.27
C ILE A 423 13.52 -7.53 -19.74
N THR A 424 14.11 -7.30 -18.58
CA THR A 424 15.00 -8.25 -17.91
C THR A 424 14.28 -9.09 -16.85
N VAL A 425 14.93 -10.13 -16.35
CA VAL A 425 14.45 -10.92 -15.20
C VAL A 425 14.20 -10.02 -13.98
N LYS A 426 15.09 -9.07 -13.74
CA LYS A 426 14.98 -8.08 -12.66
C LYS A 426 13.72 -7.22 -12.82
N ASP A 427 13.40 -6.75 -14.03
CA ASP A 427 12.19 -5.95 -14.27
C ASP A 427 10.91 -6.75 -14.03
N VAL A 428 10.90 -8.02 -14.43
CA VAL A 428 9.76 -8.92 -14.19
C VAL A 428 9.59 -9.20 -12.70
N PHE A 429 10.69 -9.48 -11.99
CA PHE A 429 10.61 -9.67 -10.54
C PHE A 429 10.10 -8.41 -9.85
N ASN A 430 10.61 -7.22 -10.19
CA ASN A 430 10.18 -5.95 -9.59
C ASN A 430 8.69 -5.68 -9.84
N ALA A 431 8.15 -6.09 -10.99
CA ALA A 431 6.73 -5.94 -11.28
C ALA A 431 5.84 -6.82 -10.39
N TYR A 432 6.34 -7.99 -9.91
CA TYR A 432 5.56 -8.95 -9.10
C TYR A 432 6.40 -9.62 -8.02
N SER A 433 6.97 -8.84 -7.11
CA SER A 433 8.05 -9.24 -6.20
C SER A 433 7.58 -9.82 -4.86
N LEU A 434 6.28 -9.72 -4.52
CA LEU A 434 5.83 -9.91 -3.14
C LEU A 434 5.82 -11.36 -2.67
N GLY A 435 5.99 -11.50 -1.35
CA GLY A 435 5.67 -12.66 -0.54
C GLY A 435 6.67 -13.83 -0.62
N ILE A 436 6.27 -14.91 0.03
CA ILE A 436 7.03 -16.16 0.11
C ILE A 436 6.08 -17.35 0.02
N GLY A 437 6.55 -18.45 -0.54
CA GLY A 437 5.81 -19.71 -0.57
C GLY A 437 5.93 -20.52 0.72
N VAL A 438 5.23 -21.65 0.76
CA VAL A 438 5.36 -22.63 1.86
C VAL A 438 6.71 -23.36 1.78
N ASP A 439 7.29 -23.41 0.58
CA ASP A 439 8.64 -23.95 0.33
C ASP A 439 9.77 -23.07 0.89
N GLY A 440 9.44 -21.89 1.43
CA GLY A 440 10.41 -20.92 1.94
C GLY A 440 11.16 -20.15 0.85
N ILE A 441 10.75 -20.28 -0.43
CA ILE A 441 11.37 -19.58 -1.56
C ILE A 441 10.61 -18.28 -1.84
N PRO A 442 11.28 -17.12 -1.96
CA PRO A 442 10.65 -15.84 -2.26
C PRO A 442 9.79 -15.83 -3.52
N GLY A 443 8.74 -15.00 -3.51
CA GLY A 443 7.71 -14.88 -4.51
C GLY A 443 6.46 -15.70 -4.16
N TYR A 444 5.29 -15.04 -4.24
CA TYR A 444 4.02 -15.76 -4.02
C TYR A 444 3.86 -16.89 -5.03
N PRO A 445 3.51 -18.12 -4.58
CA PRO A 445 3.13 -19.19 -5.48
C PRO A 445 1.75 -18.94 -6.10
N LEU A 446 1.53 -19.52 -7.28
CA LEU A 446 0.20 -19.64 -7.87
C LEU A 446 -0.60 -20.71 -7.13
N ILE A 447 -1.91 -20.47 -7.00
CA ILE A 447 -2.89 -21.42 -6.46
C ILE A 447 -3.94 -21.75 -7.52
N SER A 448 -4.48 -22.97 -7.45
CA SER A 448 -5.59 -23.44 -8.28
C SER A 448 -6.79 -23.74 -7.40
N ILE A 449 -7.84 -22.94 -7.54
CA ILE A 449 -9.09 -23.09 -6.81
C ILE A 449 -10.25 -23.27 -7.80
N TRP A 450 -11.35 -23.79 -7.32
CA TRP A 450 -12.58 -23.92 -8.11
C TRP A 450 -13.68 -23.08 -7.50
N LEU A 451 -14.29 -22.22 -8.33
CA LEU A 451 -15.39 -21.34 -7.95
C LEU A 451 -16.61 -21.63 -8.81
N THR A 452 -17.79 -21.46 -8.23
CA THR A 452 -19.05 -21.53 -9.00
C THR A 452 -19.21 -20.28 -9.88
N GLY A 453 -20.05 -20.35 -10.91
CA GLY A 453 -20.35 -19.19 -11.73
C GLY A 453 -20.99 -18.05 -10.94
N GLU A 454 -21.75 -18.35 -9.88
CA GLU A 454 -22.27 -17.35 -8.95
C GLU A 454 -21.11 -16.65 -8.18
N GLU A 455 -20.12 -17.42 -7.71
CA GLU A 455 -18.94 -16.86 -7.01
C GLU A 455 -18.05 -16.04 -7.93
N LEU A 456 -17.92 -16.39 -9.21
CA LEU A 456 -17.21 -15.56 -10.20
C LEU A 456 -17.91 -14.21 -10.42
N LYS A 457 -19.25 -14.19 -10.46
CA LYS A 457 -20.03 -12.93 -10.52
C LYS A 457 -19.85 -12.09 -9.26
N ILE A 458 -19.72 -12.74 -8.08
CA ILE A 458 -19.38 -12.05 -6.83
C ILE A 458 -17.97 -11.46 -6.92
N GLY A 459 -16.98 -12.17 -7.48
CA GLY A 459 -15.63 -11.66 -7.73
C GLY A 459 -15.63 -10.40 -8.59
N ALA A 460 -16.38 -10.40 -9.71
CA ALA A 460 -16.56 -9.22 -10.54
C ALA A 460 -17.24 -8.05 -9.76
N GLU A 461 -18.22 -8.37 -8.90
CA GLU A 461 -18.90 -7.35 -8.07
C GLU A 461 -17.97 -6.78 -6.98
N ILE A 462 -17.03 -7.57 -6.46
CA ILE A 462 -15.98 -7.11 -5.55
C ILE A 462 -15.13 -6.06 -6.27
N ASP A 463 -14.64 -6.35 -7.48
CA ASP A 463 -13.89 -5.38 -8.27
C ASP A 463 -14.69 -4.09 -8.53
N ALA A 464 -15.95 -4.21 -8.95
CA ALA A 464 -16.78 -3.05 -9.28
C ALA A 464 -17.24 -2.23 -8.07
N THR A 465 -17.25 -2.79 -6.87
CA THR A 465 -17.82 -2.18 -5.66
C THR A 465 -16.80 -1.99 -4.54
N VAL A 466 -16.08 -3.05 -4.14
CA VAL A 466 -15.16 -3.01 -2.99
C VAL A 466 -13.90 -2.23 -3.34
N SER A 467 -13.43 -2.32 -4.57
CA SER A 467 -12.24 -1.59 -5.03
C SER A 467 -12.37 -0.06 -4.98
N GLU A 468 -13.59 0.48 -4.85
CA GLU A 468 -13.78 1.91 -4.58
C GLU A 468 -13.31 2.32 -3.18
N PHE A 469 -13.29 1.38 -2.23
CA PHE A 469 -12.91 1.58 -0.83
C PHE A 469 -11.53 0.97 -0.52
N MET A 470 -11.15 -0.07 -1.24
CA MET A 470 -9.88 -0.78 -1.14
C MET A 470 -9.30 -0.95 -2.55
N GLN A 471 -8.50 0.00 -2.99
CA GLN A 471 -7.97 0.05 -4.37
C GLN A 471 -7.07 -1.15 -4.69
N SER A 472 -6.38 -1.70 -3.69
CA SER A 472 -5.57 -2.93 -3.81
C SER A 472 -6.37 -4.18 -4.18
N ALA A 473 -7.70 -4.15 -4.02
CA ALA A 473 -8.61 -5.23 -4.39
C ALA A 473 -9.15 -5.12 -5.83
N ARG A 474 -8.61 -4.24 -6.66
CA ARG A 474 -8.94 -4.20 -8.10
C ARG A 474 -8.41 -5.44 -8.79
N LEU A 475 -9.22 -6.05 -9.64
CA LEU A 475 -8.91 -7.33 -10.27
C LEU A 475 -8.69 -7.16 -11.78
N TYR A 476 -7.68 -7.84 -12.30
CA TYR A 476 -7.40 -8.01 -13.71
C TYR A 476 -7.54 -9.49 -14.06
N THR A 477 -8.27 -9.78 -15.12
CA THR A 477 -8.69 -11.15 -15.41
C THR A 477 -8.31 -11.58 -16.83
N ASN A 478 -7.96 -12.85 -16.97
CA ASN A 478 -8.02 -13.56 -18.25
C ASN A 478 -9.16 -14.59 -18.17
N GLY A 479 -9.86 -14.82 -19.28
CA GLY A 479 -10.98 -15.72 -19.39
C GLY A 479 -12.31 -15.12 -18.89
N LEU A 480 -12.34 -14.38 -17.80
CA LEU A 480 -13.55 -13.72 -17.26
C LEU A 480 -13.65 -12.29 -17.81
N ASN A 481 -14.81 -11.96 -18.42
CA ASN A 481 -15.11 -10.63 -18.94
C ASN A 481 -16.40 -10.12 -18.29
N TYR A 482 -16.44 -8.84 -17.99
CA TYR A 482 -17.62 -8.22 -17.38
C TYR A 482 -17.78 -6.75 -17.72
N SER A 483 -19.05 -6.33 -17.74
CA SER A 483 -19.42 -4.91 -17.81
C SER A 483 -20.06 -4.48 -16.50
N PHE A 484 -19.82 -3.25 -16.10
CA PHE A 484 -20.44 -2.69 -14.91
C PHE A 484 -20.81 -1.23 -15.07
N ASN A 485 -21.82 -0.79 -14.31
CA ASN A 485 -22.22 0.61 -14.25
C ASN A 485 -22.00 1.17 -12.83
N PRO A 486 -21.04 2.08 -12.64
CA PRO A 486 -20.72 2.64 -11.32
C PRO A 486 -21.88 3.38 -10.66
N ASN A 487 -22.86 3.86 -11.45
CA ASN A 487 -24.04 4.58 -10.93
C ASN A 487 -25.14 3.67 -10.36
N ARG A 488 -24.98 2.35 -10.47
CA ARG A 488 -25.94 1.39 -9.89
C ARG A 488 -25.76 1.26 -8.38
N LEU A 489 -26.75 0.61 -7.77
CA LEU A 489 -26.70 0.32 -6.33
C LEU A 489 -25.46 -0.51 -5.99
N ILE A 490 -24.82 -0.19 -4.86
CA ILE A 490 -23.71 -0.96 -4.30
C ILE A 490 -24.06 -2.48 -4.25
N LEU A 491 -23.14 -3.34 -4.56
CA LEU A 491 -23.30 -4.79 -4.72
C LEU A 491 -24.26 -5.20 -5.86
N ASN A 492 -24.51 -4.30 -6.82
CA ASN A 492 -25.33 -4.56 -8.00
C ASN A 492 -24.84 -3.74 -9.20
N LYS A 493 -23.52 -3.51 -9.29
CA LYS A 493 -22.93 -2.71 -10.36
C LYS A 493 -22.74 -3.51 -11.64
N ILE A 494 -22.53 -4.82 -11.56
CA ILE A 494 -22.34 -5.69 -12.72
C ILE A 494 -23.61 -5.71 -13.59
N THR A 495 -23.41 -5.48 -14.88
CA THR A 495 -24.49 -5.46 -15.89
C THR A 495 -24.43 -6.67 -16.82
N ASP A 496 -23.22 -7.21 -17.05
CA ASP A 496 -22.93 -8.40 -17.84
C ASP A 496 -21.69 -9.11 -17.29
N CYS A 497 -21.65 -10.45 -17.36
CA CYS A 497 -20.52 -11.25 -16.90
C CYS A 497 -20.51 -12.60 -17.61
N TYR A 498 -19.40 -12.92 -18.32
CA TYR A 498 -19.28 -14.11 -19.15
C TYR A 498 -17.82 -14.56 -19.26
N LEU A 499 -17.61 -15.79 -19.69
CA LEU A 499 -16.28 -16.30 -20.03
C LEU A 499 -16.00 -16.16 -21.53
N THR A 500 -14.70 -16.10 -21.85
CA THR A 500 -14.21 -16.26 -23.23
C THR A 500 -13.42 -17.56 -23.30
N ASP A 501 -13.79 -18.45 -24.23
CA ASP A 501 -13.04 -19.71 -24.44
C ASP A 501 -11.70 -19.45 -25.18
N GLY A 502 -10.84 -20.47 -25.25
CA GLY A 502 -9.55 -20.40 -25.94
C GLY A 502 -9.61 -20.07 -27.45
N GLN A 503 -10.82 -19.93 -28.03
CA GLN A 503 -11.07 -19.52 -29.41
C GLN A 503 -11.65 -18.10 -29.51
N GLY A 504 -11.82 -17.42 -28.38
CA GLY A 504 -12.41 -16.10 -28.31
C GLY A 504 -13.93 -16.05 -28.35
N ASN A 505 -14.63 -17.19 -28.18
CA ASN A 505 -16.08 -17.21 -28.17
C ASN A 505 -16.62 -16.95 -26.76
N ARG A 506 -17.74 -16.21 -26.69
CA ARG A 506 -18.47 -15.98 -25.46
C ARG A 506 -19.12 -17.27 -24.94
N VAL A 507 -18.91 -17.55 -23.67
CA VAL A 507 -19.52 -18.66 -22.92
C VAL A 507 -20.25 -18.11 -21.70
N GLU A 508 -21.55 -18.38 -21.58
CA GLU A 508 -22.35 -17.92 -20.45
C GLU A 508 -21.99 -18.67 -19.16
N LEU A 509 -21.92 -17.96 -18.04
CA LEU A 509 -21.68 -18.55 -16.74
C LEU A 509 -22.92 -19.28 -16.22
N GLU A 510 -22.76 -20.56 -15.86
CA GLU A 510 -23.77 -21.36 -15.16
C GLU A 510 -23.52 -21.24 -13.65
N ASP A 511 -24.52 -20.77 -12.89
CA ASP A 511 -24.36 -20.38 -11.49
C ASP A 511 -23.79 -21.50 -10.60
N ASP A 512 -24.22 -22.74 -10.80
CA ASP A 512 -23.81 -23.89 -9.98
C ASP A 512 -22.61 -24.68 -10.53
N LYS A 513 -22.14 -24.37 -11.75
CA LYS A 513 -20.98 -25.03 -12.36
C LYS A 513 -19.69 -24.53 -11.76
N LEU A 514 -18.77 -25.45 -11.52
CA LEU A 514 -17.42 -25.15 -11.06
C LEU A 514 -16.51 -24.77 -12.25
N TYR A 515 -15.73 -23.73 -12.06
CA TYR A 515 -14.75 -23.21 -12.99
C TYR A 515 -13.38 -23.13 -12.29
N ARG A 516 -12.32 -23.52 -13.00
CA ARG A 516 -10.96 -23.46 -12.49
C ARG A 516 -10.45 -22.02 -12.50
N VAL A 517 -10.04 -21.53 -11.35
CA VAL A 517 -9.46 -20.19 -11.18
C VAL A 517 -8.02 -20.32 -10.72
N VAL A 518 -7.13 -19.59 -11.37
CA VAL A 518 -5.72 -19.45 -10.97
C VAL A 518 -5.46 -18.02 -10.51
N CYS A 519 -4.86 -17.87 -9.36
CA CYS A 519 -4.39 -16.58 -8.85
C CYS A 519 -3.15 -16.80 -7.97
N ASP A 520 -2.57 -15.75 -7.42
CA ASP A 520 -1.51 -15.88 -6.43
C ASP A 520 -2.04 -16.26 -5.04
N LEU A 521 -1.16 -16.71 -4.16
CA LEU A 521 -1.51 -17.11 -2.80
C LEU A 521 -2.11 -15.96 -1.99
N TYR A 522 -1.61 -14.73 -2.17
CA TYR A 522 -2.14 -13.54 -1.47
C TYR A 522 -3.62 -13.31 -1.79
N SER A 523 -3.99 -13.41 -3.07
CA SER A 523 -5.40 -13.31 -3.49
C SER A 523 -6.30 -14.29 -2.75
N GLY A 524 -5.82 -15.53 -2.57
CA GLY A 524 -6.54 -16.55 -1.82
C GLY A 524 -6.69 -16.22 -0.33
N GLN A 525 -5.64 -15.71 0.29
CA GLN A 525 -5.63 -15.29 1.70
C GLN A 525 -6.58 -14.11 1.94
N MET A 526 -6.66 -13.16 1.01
CA MET A 526 -7.51 -11.98 1.10
C MET A 526 -9.02 -12.26 0.95
N LEU A 527 -9.44 -13.45 0.49
CA LEU A 527 -10.86 -13.82 0.41
C LEU A 527 -11.55 -13.78 1.78
N GLY A 528 -10.84 -14.12 2.85
CA GLY A 528 -11.32 -13.98 4.23
C GLY A 528 -11.58 -12.53 4.61
N ALA A 529 -10.64 -11.63 4.33
CA ALA A 529 -10.77 -10.21 4.62
C ALA A 529 -11.95 -9.57 3.89
N VAL A 530 -12.20 -9.94 2.63
CA VAL A 530 -13.39 -9.48 1.87
C VAL A 530 -14.68 -9.93 2.55
N THR A 531 -14.73 -11.16 3.06
CA THR A 531 -15.89 -11.68 3.79
C THR A 531 -16.14 -10.86 5.06
N ASP A 532 -15.10 -10.53 5.81
CA ASP A 532 -15.18 -9.76 7.06
C ASP A 532 -15.61 -8.30 6.80
N VAL A 533 -14.98 -7.61 5.87
CA VAL A 533 -15.33 -6.23 5.48
C VAL A 533 -16.77 -6.14 4.96
N SER A 534 -17.25 -7.17 4.28
CA SER A 534 -18.63 -7.24 3.79
C SER A 534 -19.65 -7.75 4.82
N TYR A 535 -19.25 -7.99 6.07
CA TYR A 535 -20.08 -8.60 7.11
C TYR A 535 -20.71 -9.95 6.68
N GLY A 536 -19.96 -10.74 5.91
CA GLY A 536 -20.43 -12.03 5.38
C GLY A 536 -21.44 -11.93 4.22
N ILE A 537 -21.67 -10.74 3.67
CA ILE A 537 -22.58 -10.54 2.54
C ILE A 537 -21.96 -11.07 1.25
N LEU A 538 -20.67 -10.77 1.03
CA LEU A 538 -19.87 -11.31 -0.06
C LEU A 538 -19.00 -12.44 0.49
N SER A 539 -19.37 -13.65 0.22
CA SER A 539 -18.62 -14.85 0.62
C SER A 539 -18.30 -15.67 -0.62
N ILE A 540 -16.99 -15.88 -0.81
CA ILE A 540 -16.46 -16.79 -1.83
C ILE A 540 -15.80 -17.93 -1.06
N GLN A 541 -16.23 -19.16 -1.31
CA GLN A 541 -15.66 -20.35 -0.69
C GLN A 541 -14.81 -21.10 -1.72
N PRO A 542 -13.48 -21.00 -1.68
CA PRO A 542 -12.61 -21.80 -2.54
C PRO A 542 -12.84 -23.29 -2.36
N LYS A 543 -12.79 -24.04 -3.47
CA LYS A 543 -13.04 -25.47 -3.50
C LYS A 543 -11.94 -26.19 -4.30
N PHE A 544 -11.78 -27.47 -4.05
CA PHE A 544 -11.09 -28.38 -4.94
C PHE A 544 -11.96 -28.75 -6.16
N ALA A 545 -11.37 -29.40 -7.15
CA ALA A 545 -12.05 -29.81 -8.38
C ALA A 545 -13.30 -30.70 -8.14
N ASP A 546 -13.35 -31.43 -7.05
CA ASP A 546 -14.48 -32.28 -6.65
C ASP A 546 -15.59 -31.53 -5.90
N GLY A 547 -15.41 -30.21 -5.69
CA GLY A 547 -16.34 -29.34 -4.96
C GLY A 547 -16.14 -29.32 -3.45
N THR A 548 -15.16 -30.02 -2.91
CA THR A 548 -14.83 -29.98 -1.48
C THR A 548 -14.26 -28.60 -1.10
N PRO A 549 -14.76 -27.93 -0.05
CA PRO A 549 -14.21 -26.66 0.42
C PRO A 549 -12.73 -26.77 0.82
N ILE A 550 -11.96 -25.77 0.49
CA ILE A 550 -10.55 -25.61 0.93
C ILE A 550 -10.56 -24.89 2.28
N GLU A 551 -10.06 -25.56 3.32
CA GLU A 551 -9.95 -25.00 4.68
C GLU A 551 -8.66 -24.20 4.85
N ASN A 552 -7.54 -24.71 4.32
CA ASN A 552 -6.26 -24.00 4.27
C ASN A 552 -5.93 -23.70 2.82
N ILE A 553 -5.88 -22.42 2.47
CA ILE A 553 -5.65 -21.99 1.08
C ILE A 553 -4.30 -22.44 0.53
N GLU A 554 -3.31 -22.69 1.40
CA GLU A 554 -2.00 -23.20 1.02
C GLU A 554 -2.07 -24.63 0.40
N ASP A 555 -3.13 -25.39 0.70
CA ASP A 555 -3.36 -26.71 0.09
C ASP A 555 -3.72 -26.63 -1.41
N ALA A 556 -4.01 -25.41 -1.90
CA ALA A 556 -4.29 -25.15 -3.31
C ALA A 556 -3.07 -24.70 -4.12
N ILE A 557 -1.88 -24.64 -3.53
CA ILE A 557 -0.66 -24.22 -4.22
C ILE A 557 -0.35 -25.20 -5.38
N ILE A 558 -0.05 -24.61 -6.54
CA ILE A 558 0.30 -25.35 -7.74
C ILE A 558 1.80 -25.63 -7.72
N THR A 559 2.14 -26.90 -7.94
CA THR A 559 3.54 -27.31 -8.09
C THR A 559 3.78 -27.90 -9.47
N SER A 560 4.97 -27.69 -10.03
CA SER A 560 5.47 -28.34 -11.21
C SER A 560 6.85 -28.93 -10.91
N GLU A 561 7.05 -30.18 -11.27
CA GLU A 561 8.29 -30.92 -10.98
C GLU A 561 8.69 -30.90 -9.48
N GLY A 562 7.70 -30.79 -8.59
CA GLY A 562 7.89 -30.74 -7.14
C GLY A 562 8.30 -29.38 -6.58
N ARG A 563 8.21 -28.30 -7.35
CA ARG A 563 8.44 -26.92 -6.95
C ARG A 563 7.19 -26.09 -7.11
N GLU A 564 6.97 -25.11 -6.26
CA GLU A 564 5.89 -24.15 -6.40
C GLU A 564 6.07 -23.31 -7.67
N ILE A 565 5.01 -23.08 -8.43
CA ILE A 565 5.02 -22.13 -9.56
C ILE A 565 4.93 -20.73 -8.99
N LYS A 566 6.04 -19.99 -9.00
CA LYS A 566 6.07 -18.59 -8.52
C LYS A 566 5.45 -17.66 -9.54
N ALA A 567 4.62 -16.72 -9.08
CA ALA A 567 3.91 -15.78 -9.94
C ALA A 567 4.85 -14.95 -10.83
N TRP A 568 5.95 -14.41 -10.27
CA TRP A 568 6.94 -13.67 -11.04
C TRP A 568 7.63 -14.56 -12.10
N ALA A 569 7.93 -15.82 -11.75
CA ALA A 569 8.57 -16.78 -12.67
C ALA A 569 7.59 -17.17 -13.79
N ALA A 570 6.29 -17.28 -13.48
CA ALA A 570 5.25 -17.47 -14.49
C ALA A 570 5.24 -16.33 -15.53
N ILE A 571 5.38 -15.08 -15.07
CA ILE A 571 5.47 -13.91 -15.93
C ILE A 571 6.77 -13.95 -16.75
N ALA A 572 7.91 -14.28 -16.15
CA ALA A 572 9.19 -14.41 -16.85
C ALA A 572 9.14 -15.46 -17.96
N GLN A 573 8.61 -16.66 -17.67
CA GLN A 573 8.41 -17.72 -18.67
C GLN A 573 7.49 -17.29 -19.82
N TYR A 574 6.45 -16.55 -19.50
CA TYR A 574 5.54 -16.03 -20.51
C TYR A 574 6.22 -15.02 -21.44
N MET A 575 7.00 -14.08 -20.91
CA MET A 575 7.78 -13.13 -21.69
C MET A 575 8.77 -13.85 -22.63
N GLU A 576 9.50 -14.82 -22.13
CA GLU A 576 10.46 -15.62 -22.91
C GLU A 576 9.79 -16.49 -23.98
N SER A 577 8.50 -16.81 -23.83
CA SER A 577 7.73 -17.62 -24.78
C SER A 577 7.26 -16.88 -26.04
N PHE A 578 7.38 -15.56 -26.08
CA PHE A 578 6.94 -14.78 -27.22
C PHE A 578 7.80 -15.05 -28.47
N PRO A 579 7.24 -14.89 -29.66
CA PRO A 579 8.00 -15.07 -30.88
C PRO A 579 9.08 -13.99 -31.04
N ASP A 580 10.26 -14.38 -31.49
CA ASP A 580 11.27 -13.48 -32.03
C ASP A 580 10.82 -13.05 -33.44
N THR A 581 10.38 -11.79 -33.59
CA THR A 581 9.78 -11.29 -34.82
C THR A 581 10.74 -10.56 -35.77
N ASP A 582 11.93 -10.19 -35.25
CA ASP A 582 12.98 -9.47 -36.01
C ASP A 582 14.27 -10.28 -36.21
N ALA A 583 14.30 -11.50 -35.67
CA ALA A 583 15.37 -12.49 -35.80
C ALA A 583 16.72 -12.07 -35.18
N ASP A 584 16.67 -11.37 -34.06
CA ASP A 584 17.86 -10.99 -33.28
C ASP A 584 18.16 -11.99 -32.15
N GLY A 585 17.30 -12.97 -31.92
CA GLY A 585 17.43 -14.03 -30.94
C GLY A 585 16.74 -13.74 -29.61
N ILE A 586 16.00 -12.62 -29.49
CA ILE A 586 15.24 -12.19 -28.31
C ILE A 586 13.76 -12.18 -28.65
N ALA A 587 12.92 -12.60 -27.71
CA ALA A 587 11.47 -12.57 -27.86
C ALA A 587 10.95 -11.13 -27.95
N ASN A 588 9.86 -10.90 -28.67
CA ASN A 588 9.23 -9.57 -28.77
C ASN A 588 7.84 -9.58 -28.14
N VAL A 589 7.55 -8.59 -27.30
CA VAL A 589 6.21 -8.42 -26.72
C VAL A 589 5.19 -8.22 -27.85
N PRO A 590 4.11 -9.03 -27.90
CA PRO A 590 3.13 -8.93 -28.98
C PRO A 590 2.40 -7.58 -29.00
N ALA A 591 2.22 -7.01 -30.19
CA ALA A 591 1.43 -5.80 -30.40
C ALA A 591 -0.04 -5.92 -29.92
N TYR A 592 -0.49 -7.14 -29.64
CA TYR A 592 -1.77 -7.42 -28.96
C TYR A 592 -1.94 -6.58 -27.70
N TYR A 593 -0.88 -6.44 -26.88
CA TYR A 593 -0.93 -5.68 -25.64
C TYR A 593 -0.87 -4.14 -25.81
N ALA A 594 -0.79 -3.63 -27.04
CA ALA A 594 -0.88 -2.18 -27.26
C ALA A 594 -2.29 -1.60 -27.07
N SER A 595 -3.32 -2.44 -26.87
CA SER A 595 -4.71 -2.05 -26.66
C SER A 595 -5.40 -2.90 -25.61
N THR A 596 -6.55 -2.44 -25.13
CA THR A 596 -7.50 -3.20 -24.30
C THR A 596 -8.36 -4.13 -25.17
N HIS A 597 -9.02 -5.11 -24.54
CA HIS A 597 -9.75 -6.21 -25.22
C HIS A 597 -11.17 -6.40 -24.70
N ASP A 598 -11.75 -5.36 -24.10
CA ASP A 598 -13.10 -5.37 -23.51
C ASP A 598 -13.29 -6.42 -22.39
N ARG A 599 -12.19 -6.80 -21.70
CA ARG A 599 -12.26 -7.71 -20.53
C ARG A 599 -13.02 -7.05 -19.38
N LYS A 600 -12.92 -5.73 -19.25
CA LYS A 600 -13.60 -4.91 -18.26
C LYS A 600 -14.17 -3.65 -18.94
N VAL A 601 -15.51 -3.53 -18.97
CA VAL A 601 -16.19 -2.44 -19.68
C VAL A 601 -17.00 -1.59 -18.70
N ILE A 602 -16.77 -0.27 -18.72
CA ILE A 602 -17.51 0.68 -17.88
C ILE A 602 -18.70 1.23 -18.67
N GLU A 603 -19.93 0.93 -18.21
CA GLU A 603 -21.17 1.47 -18.74
C GLU A 603 -21.63 2.66 -17.89
N ASN A 604 -21.20 3.87 -18.20
CA ASN A 604 -21.53 5.05 -17.39
C ASN A 604 -22.91 5.62 -17.74
N SER A 605 -23.99 4.90 -17.38
CA SER A 605 -25.37 5.31 -17.61
C SER A 605 -26.07 5.76 -16.33
N THR A 606 -26.78 6.89 -16.40
CA THR A 606 -27.64 7.40 -15.32
C THR A 606 -29.13 7.23 -15.61
N SER A 607 -29.49 6.51 -16.70
CA SER A 607 -30.89 6.26 -17.03
C SER A 607 -31.54 5.33 -15.99
N ILE A 608 -32.77 5.64 -15.55
CA ILE A 608 -33.47 4.83 -14.56
C ILE A 608 -33.64 3.38 -15.05
N SER A 609 -33.87 3.16 -16.35
CA SER A 609 -33.99 1.81 -16.90
C SER A 609 -32.74 0.98 -16.70
N ASP A 610 -31.54 1.56 -16.90
CA ASP A 610 -30.27 0.87 -16.78
C ASP A 610 -29.86 0.67 -15.30
N LEU A 611 -30.21 1.63 -14.44
CA LEU A 611 -29.95 1.54 -12.99
C LEU A 611 -30.73 0.40 -12.32
N VAL A 612 -31.93 0.05 -12.82
CA VAL A 612 -32.80 -0.98 -12.22
C VAL A 612 -32.90 -2.27 -13.06
N LYS A 613 -32.22 -2.35 -14.21
CA LYS A 613 -32.25 -3.52 -15.08
C LYS A 613 -31.60 -4.72 -14.38
N SER A 614 -32.23 -5.88 -14.45
CA SER A 614 -31.70 -7.17 -13.97
C SER A 614 -31.07 -7.06 -12.55
N PRO A 615 -31.87 -6.74 -11.51
CA PRO A 615 -31.33 -6.62 -10.15
C PRO A 615 -30.86 -7.98 -9.65
N ASN A 616 -29.67 -8.05 -9.06
CA ASN A 616 -29.19 -9.27 -8.42
C ASN A 616 -29.86 -9.48 -7.04
N LYS A 617 -29.58 -10.61 -6.38
CA LYS A 617 -30.16 -10.94 -5.06
C LYS A 617 -29.89 -9.88 -4.00
N TYR A 618 -28.71 -9.25 -4.02
CA TYR A 618 -28.32 -8.24 -3.03
C TYR A 618 -29.12 -6.95 -3.20
N ALA A 619 -29.31 -6.48 -4.43
CA ALA A 619 -30.17 -5.32 -4.71
C ALA A 619 -31.60 -5.55 -4.23
N VAL A 620 -32.16 -6.74 -4.46
CA VAL A 620 -33.51 -7.08 -3.98
C VAL A 620 -33.59 -7.06 -2.46
N ILE A 621 -32.59 -7.61 -1.77
CA ILE A 621 -32.52 -7.60 -0.30
C ILE A 621 -32.42 -6.16 0.22
N ILE A 622 -31.48 -5.35 -0.31
CA ILE A 622 -31.26 -3.96 0.12
C ILE A 622 -32.52 -3.13 -0.07
N VAL A 623 -33.16 -3.21 -1.25
CA VAL A 623 -34.39 -2.48 -1.52
C VAL A 623 -35.52 -2.94 -0.58
N THR A 624 -35.64 -4.23 -0.32
CA THR A 624 -36.64 -4.78 0.60
C THR A 624 -36.42 -4.25 2.02
N VAL A 625 -35.18 -4.25 2.51
CA VAL A 625 -34.84 -3.71 3.84
C VAL A 625 -35.16 -2.21 3.92
N ILE A 626 -34.80 -1.43 2.90
CA ILE A 626 -35.14 0.00 2.84
C ILE A 626 -36.65 0.23 2.91
N LEU A 627 -37.44 -0.55 2.16
CA LEU A 627 -38.90 -0.46 2.19
C LEU A 627 -39.48 -0.81 3.56
N ILE A 628 -38.94 -1.83 4.24
CA ILE A 628 -39.33 -2.19 5.60
C ILE A 628 -39.02 -1.05 6.58
N VAL A 629 -37.81 -0.48 6.50
CA VAL A 629 -37.40 0.65 7.36
C VAL A 629 -38.32 1.85 7.15
N ILE A 630 -38.61 2.19 5.89
CA ILE A 630 -39.55 3.28 5.57
C ILE A 630 -40.95 2.99 6.14
N ALA A 631 -41.45 1.76 5.99
CA ALA A 631 -42.76 1.38 6.53
C ALA A 631 -42.80 1.49 8.07
N VAL A 632 -41.76 1.06 8.75
CA VAL A 632 -41.61 1.21 10.22
C VAL A 632 -41.59 2.68 10.63
N LEU A 633 -40.82 3.53 9.94
CA LEU A 633 -40.77 4.96 10.21
C LEU A 633 -42.12 5.63 10.01
N VAL A 634 -42.83 5.29 8.94
CA VAL A 634 -44.20 5.79 8.68
C VAL A 634 -45.16 5.37 9.80
N LEU A 635 -45.10 4.11 10.25
CA LEU A 635 -45.91 3.62 11.37
C LEU A 635 -45.57 4.35 12.66
N LEU A 636 -44.31 4.60 12.96
CA LEU A 636 -43.89 5.38 14.13
C LEU A 636 -44.42 6.82 14.07
N ILE A 637 -44.33 7.46 12.92
CA ILE A 637 -44.89 8.82 12.71
C ILE A 637 -46.39 8.82 12.95
N ILE A 638 -47.15 7.85 12.41
CA ILE A 638 -48.58 7.71 12.63
C ILE A 638 -48.90 7.53 14.12
N LEU A 639 -48.14 6.71 14.84
CA LEU A 639 -48.30 6.49 16.29
C LEU A 639 -48.06 7.78 17.09
N ILE A 640 -46.99 8.50 16.77
CA ILE A 640 -46.64 9.77 17.40
C ILE A 640 -47.76 10.80 17.17
N VAL A 641 -48.26 10.94 15.93
CA VAL A 641 -49.35 11.83 15.61
C VAL A 641 -50.64 11.46 16.37
N LYS A 642 -50.96 10.17 16.47
CA LYS A 642 -52.12 9.70 17.28
C LYS A 642 -51.90 10.03 18.75
N LEU A 643 -50.71 9.86 19.30
CA LEU A 643 -50.41 10.19 20.70
C LEU A 643 -50.55 11.68 20.98
N ILE A 644 -50.01 12.53 20.11
CA ILE A 644 -50.13 14.00 20.20
C ILE A 644 -51.61 14.42 20.16
N LYS A 645 -52.39 13.89 19.21
CA LYS A 645 -53.84 14.15 19.12
C LYS A 645 -54.57 13.74 20.40
N LYS A 646 -54.19 12.59 21.01
CA LYS A 646 -54.76 12.10 22.27
C LYS A 646 -54.43 13.02 23.45
N ILE A 647 -53.21 13.55 23.51
CA ILE A 647 -52.76 14.53 24.54
C ILE A 647 -53.53 15.83 24.40
N ILE A 648 -53.59 16.39 23.18
CA ILE A 648 -54.35 17.64 22.92
C ILE A 648 -55.83 17.48 23.28
N ARG A 649 -56.45 16.34 22.97
CA ARG A 649 -57.85 16.06 23.32
C ARG A 649 -58.05 15.96 24.84
N ARG A 650 -57.11 15.36 25.57
CA ARG A 650 -57.11 15.31 27.04
C ARG A 650 -56.98 16.71 27.66
N ASP A 651 -56.11 17.53 27.14
CA ASP A 651 -55.94 18.93 27.61
C ASP A 651 -57.15 19.80 27.34
N ARG A 652 -57.80 19.64 26.18
CA ARG A 652 -59.08 20.35 25.89
C ARG A 652 -60.20 19.92 26.85
N LEU A 653 -60.31 18.63 27.14
CA LEU A 653 -61.27 18.11 28.13
C LEU A 653 -60.97 18.63 29.56
N ARG A 654 -59.70 18.72 29.96
CA ARG A 654 -59.30 19.26 31.27
C ARG A 654 -59.62 20.75 31.37
N ARG A 655 -59.44 21.54 30.30
CA ARG A 655 -59.77 22.97 30.26
C ARG A 655 -61.30 23.20 30.29
N SER A 656 -62.12 22.39 29.60
CA SER A 656 -63.57 22.51 29.64
C SER A 656 -64.15 22.17 31.02
N VAL A 657 -63.60 21.21 31.77
CA VAL A 657 -64.04 20.87 33.15
C VAL A 657 -63.61 21.95 34.17
N ARG A 658 -62.51 22.67 33.93
CA ARG A 658 -62.11 23.79 34.79
C ARG A 658 -62.96 25.05 34.54
N GLY A 659 -63.39 25.33 33.28
CA GLY A 659 -64.23 26.46 32.96
C GLY A 659 -65.73 26.34 33.38
N SER A 660 -66.17 25.12 33.75
CA SER A 660 -67.55 24.90 34.27
C SER A 660 -67.62 24.95 35.82
N ARG A 661 -66.51 25.18 36.52
CA ARG A 661 -66.45 25.35 37.99
C ARG A 661 -66.12 26.75 38.47
N SER A 662 -66.06 27.74 37.54
CA SER A 662 -66.06 29.15 37.81
C SER A 662 -67.45 29.70 37.39
#